data_384e9e2dbd0f0dba83add82c3753fc02
#
_entry.id   384e9e2dbd0f0dba83add82c3753fc02
#
_cell.length_a   1.000
_cell.length_b   1.000
_cell.length_c   1.000
_cell.angle_alpha   90.00
_cell.angle_beta   90.00
_cell.angle_gamma   90.00
#
_symmetry.space_group_name_H-M   'P 1'
#
loop_
_entity.id
_entity.type
_entity.pdbx_description
1 polymer ?
#
loop_
_entity_poly.entity_id
_entity_poly.type
_entity_poly.pdbx_seq_one_letter_code
_entity_poly.pdbx_strand_id
1 'polypeptide(L)'
;MEKRGLALTFDVEDLSRNCQISLLVGADYYWDLVKGFQRLNSSLVAVETVLGWSLQGRCDELTESILVNFVISERELVSAEVRRFWELESLGIRGDGIDTGLNEQDILKEFDESIQFVDNRYCVKLPWKEGMQEKLGTNRQVALRRFNGLVERFKRDPELYREYGEVINGYLEEGIVERCTSERLADESSFYLPHHAVVRDDKVSSRLRIVFDGASHAEGQYSLNDCLNTGPNLYPNLFELLIKFRENAVTYIADIRQAFLLILIDAEDRPFTRFFWKEDLNSDKLTVLNFTRVLFGLTPSPYLLAATLKYHFEKNIDLFPETCESLLKSFWVDDLVGGADDVEQALKTTTESVKILKDAGMILRKWQTNSKELREDWKKVGIEPHEDKTTLARGGVPTKVLGLAWDPDKDIIFFDVSKLMNILASGCSTKRFLLQILGRIFDPIGFLGPFIVSLKLILQELWAADIDWDDKLPSSLDYKWQLWCSELKDLHCVKIPRYYLSDFDLCEFISFDVHSFSDASLAAYGTVLYLRGVTRNGKIIVNFLCSKSRVAPLKSLTLPRLELLGCLLSARLAEQVSKCLKFEASCYFWTDSSICTYWIKGKADDYKPFVKNRVKEIQRLSERGNWSHCPGKENPADLLSRGIPASNLAKSSLWWHGPPWLSKP
;
A
#
# COMPACT_ATOMS: atom_id res chain seq x y z
N MET A 1 -1.18 -47.13 8.40
CA MET A 1 -1.34 -47.17 9.86
C MET A 1 -1.66 -48.59 10.30
N GLU A 2 -2.81 -49.17 9.97
CA GLU A 2 -3.23 -50.54 10.38
C GLU A 2 -2.20 -51.65 10.09
N LYS A 3 -1.59 -51.66 8.91
CA LYS A 3 -0.51 -52.62 8.56
C LYS A 3 0.73 -52.57 9.48
N ARG A 4 0.84 -51.51 10.31
CA ARG A 4 1.94 -51.33 11.27
C ARG A 4 1.45 -51.36 12.72
N GLY A 5 0.19 -51.75 12.97
CA GLY A 5 -0.40 -51.85 14.32
C GLY A 5 -0.62 -50.51 15.04
N LEU A 6 -0.69 -49.40 14.29
CA LEU A 6 -0.90 -48.05 14.85
C LEU A 6 -2.37 -47.68 14.70
N ALA A 7 -3.07 -47.45 15.81
CA ALA A 7 -4.45 -46.97 15.84
C ALA A 7 -4.49 -45.44 15.92
N LEU A 8 -5.21 -44.80 15.02
CA LEU A 8 -5.47 -43.34 15.08
C LEU A 8 -6.37 -42.99 16.25
N THR A 9 -6.26 -41.79 16.75
CA THR A 9 -7.08 -41.22 17.82
C THR A 9 -8.55 -41.00 17.44
N PHE A 10 -8.85 -41.09 16.13
CA PHE A 10 -10.20 -40.85 15.57
C PHE A 10 -10.42 -41.82 14.41
N ASP A 11 -11.69 -42.15 14.15
CA ASP A 11 -12.07 -42.98 13.01
C ASP A 11 -12.16 -42.14 11.75
N VAL A 12 -11.49 -42.59 10.66
CA VAL A 12 -11.43 -41.84 9.39
C VAL A 12 -12.83 -41.74 8.75
N GLU A 13 -13.74 -42.66 9.02
CA GLU A 13 -15.14 -42.61 8.59
C GLU A 13 -15.97 -41.52 9.28
N ASP A 14 -15.57 -41.07 10.48
CA ASP A 14 -16.23 -39.97 11.19
C ASP A 14 -15.89 -38.59 10.66
N LEU A 15 -14.82 -38.42 9.91
CA LEU A 15 -14.42 -37.14 9.27
C LEU A 15 -15.40 -36.67 8.19
N SER A 16 -16.24 -37.56 7.65
CA SER A 16 -17.30 -37.21 6.69
C SER A 16 -18.57 -36.64 7.33
N ARG A 17 -18.68 -36.66 8.66
CA ARG A 17 -19.81 -36.12 9.41
C ARG A 17 -19.29 -34.99 10.30
N ASN A 18 -19.67 -33.76 10.03
CA ASN A 18 -19.42 -32.52 10.81
C ASN A 18 -18.89 -32.76 12.25
N CYS A 19 -17.63 -33.18 12.37
CA CYS A 19 -16.99 -33.36 13.66
C CYS A 19 -16.68 -31.96 14.26
N GLN A 20 -17.30 -31.63 15.40
CA GLN A 20 -16.92 -30.45 16.16
C GLN A 20 -15.53 -30.69 16.77
N ILE A 21 -14.57 -29.80 16.45
CA ILE A 21 -13.29 -29.76 17.15
C ILE A 21 -13.59 -29.27 18.58
N SER A 22 -13.42 -30.15 19.56
CA SER A 22 -13.72 -29.84 20.94
C SER A 22 -12.53 -29.32 21.74
N LEU A 23 -11.30 -29.51 21.24
CA LEU A 23 -10.07 -29.08 21.88
C LEU A 23 -9.03 -28.66 20.85
N LEU A 24 -8.49 -27.47 21.00
CA LEU A 24 -7.33 -26.96 20.24
C LEU A 24 -6.16 -26.75 21.21
N VAL A 25 -5.03 -27.38 20.95
CA VAL A 25 -3.82 -27.28 21.78
C VAL A 25 -2.79 -26.40 21.09
N GLY A 26 -2.27 -25.40 21.79
CA GLY A 26 -1.24 -24.51 21.25
C GLY A 26 0.10 -25.23 21.02
N ALA A 27 0.90 -24.71 20.08
CA ALA A 27 2.20 -25.29 19.74
C ALA A 27 3.23 -25.27 20.89
N ASP A 28 3.02 -24.44 21.88
CA ASP A 28 3.81 -24.34 23.12
C ASP A 28 3.65 -25.58 24.02
N TYR A 29 2.51 -26.28 23.94
CA TYR A 29 2.25 -27.56 24.66
C TYR A 29 2.57 -28.80 23.81
N TYR A 30 3.02 -28.61 22.55
CA TYR A 30 3.28 -29.73 21.65
C TYR A 30 4.23 -30.77 22.24
N TRP A 31 5.34 -30.32 22.80
CA TRP A 31 6.38 -31.20 23.36
C TRP A 31 5.98 -31.87 24.66
N ASP A 32 5.03 -31.32 25.40
CA ASP A 32 4.49 -31.94 26.60
C ASP A 32 3.52 -33.08 26.27
N LEU A 33 2.91 -33.02 25.07
CA LEU A 33 1.95 -34.02 24.61
C LEU A 33 2.58 -35.14 23.79
N VAL A 34 3.70 -34.89 23.12
CA VAL A 34 4.36 -35.84 22.23
C VAL A 34 5.21 -36.82 23.01
N LYS A 35 4.95 -38.13 22.84
CA LYS A 35 5.71 -39.23 23.47
C LYS A 35 6.77 -39.78 22.53
N GLY A 36 6.53 -39.73 21.22
CA GLY A 36 7.43 -40.27 20.22
C GLY A 36 6.94 -40.03 18.79
N PHE A 37 7.74 -40.44 17.83
CA PHE A 37 7.35 -40.35 16.41
C PHE A 37 7.92 -41.52 15.63
N GLN A 38 7.18 -41.95 14.60
CA GLN A 38 7.61 -42.98 13.66
C GLN A 38 7.45 -42.47 12.22
N ARG A 39 8.52 -42.45 11.45
CA ARG A 39 8.49 -42.06 10.05
C ARG A 39 7.82 -43.14 9.22
N LEU A 40 6.77 -42.79 8.48
CA LEU A 40 6.02 -43.72 7.64
C LEU A 40 6.57 -43.73 6.21
N ASN A 41 6.94 -42.55 5.68
CA ASN A 41 7.63 -42.40 4.37
C ASN A 41 8.50 -41.13 4.41
N SER A 42 8.96 -40.64 3.23
CA SER A 42 9.82 -39.45 3.12
C SER A 42 9.16 -38.15 3.61
N SER A 43 7.84 -38.06 3.51
CA SER A 43 7.05 -36.85 3.76
C SER A 43 6.02 -36.97 4.89
N LEU A 44 5.77 -38.18 5.43
CA LEU A 44 4.74 -38.47 6.43
C LEU A 44 5.31 -39.11 7.69
N VAL A 45 4.94 -38.58 8.85
CA VAL A 45 5.33 -39.04 10.18
C VAL A 45 4.11 -39.33 11.01
N ALA A 46 4.06 -40.49 11.69
CA ALA A 46 3.13 -40.77 12.77
C ALA A 46 3.72 -40.24 14.05
N VAL A 47 2.95 -39.42 14.76
CA VAL A 47 3.32 -38.82 16.07
C VAL A 47 2.49 -39.45 17.17
N GLU A 48 3.16 -40.07 18.13
CA GLU A 48 2.54 -40.61 19.34
C GLU A 48 2.37 -39.48 20.35
N THR A 49 1.13 -39.27 20.79
CA THR A 49 0.81 -38.28 21.82
C THR A 49 0.15 -38.95 23.02
N VAL A 50 0.00 -38.21 24.13
CA VAL A 50 -0.79 -38.68 25.29
C VAL A 50 -2.27 -38.95 24.95
N LEU A 51 -2.75 -38.40 23.84
CA LEU A 51 -4.11 -38.54 23.32
C LEU A 51 -4.23 -39.66 22.25
N GLY A 52 -3.12 -40.32 21.87
CA GLY A 52 -3.02 -41.33 20.84
C GLY A 52 -2.19 -40.91 19.64
N TRP A 53 -2.31 -41.65 18.52
CA TRP A 53 -1.51 -41.43 17.33
C TRP A 53 -2.13 -40.38 16.38
N SER A 54 -1.34 -39.48 15.90
CA SER A 54 -1.71 -38.50 14.85
C SER A 54 -0.74 -38.56 13.65
N LEU A 55 -1.15 -38.04 12.50
CA LEU A 55 -0.33 -37.98 11.28
C LEU A 55 0.10 -36.55 10.99
N GLN A 56 1.39 -36.36 10.68
CA GLN A 56 1.96 -35.08 10.28
C GLN A 56 2.80 -35.24 9.01
N GLY A 57 2.65 -34.34 8.05
CA GLY A 57 3.40 -34.33 6.78
C GLY A 57 2.51 -34.32 5.57
N ARG A 58 3.13 -34.43 4.37
CA ARG A 58 2.42 -34.48 3.08
C ARG A 58 2.18 -35.94 2.69
N CYS A 59 1.00 -36.22 2.15
CA CYS A 59 0.69 -37.51 1.53
C CYS A 59 0.92 -37.37 0.02
N ASP A 60 1.89 -38.12 -0.54
CA ASP A 60 2.31 -38.02 -1.94
C ASP A 60 1.46 -38.88 -2.91
N GLU A 61 0.38 -39.52 -2.43
CA GLU A 61 -0.56 -40.24 -3.28
C GLU A 61 -1.77 -39.39 -3.64
N LEU A 62 -2.00 -39.20 -4.92
CA LEU A 62 -3.17 -38.58 -5.55
C LEU A 62 -4.45 -39.35 -5.19
N THR A 63 -5.00 -39.08 -4.05
CA THR A 63 -6.38 -39.38 -3.74
C THR A 63 -6.90 -38.21 -2.91
N GLU A 64 -7.94 -37.60 -3.41
CA GLU A 64 -8.76 -36.48 -2.90
C GLU A 64 -8.19 -35.81 -1.65
N SER A 65 -7.67 -34.60 -1.83
CA SER A 65 -7.09 -33.78 -0.79
C SER A 65 -8.02 -33.75 0.44
N ILE A 66 -7.60 -34.40 1.50
CA ILE A 66 -8.07 -34.01 2.82
C ILE A 66 -7.42 -32.66 3.09
N LEU A 67 -8.09 -31.62 2.65
CA LEU A 67 -7.87 -30.26 3.13
C LEU A 67 -8.09 -30.36 4.64
N VAL A 68 -7.02 -30.25 5.41
CA VAL A 68 -7.15 -29.76 6.78
C VAL A 68 -7.69 -28.35 6.60
N ASN A 69 -9.00 -28.23 6.60
CA ASN A 69 -9.66 -26.94 6.73
C ASN A 69 -9.25 -26.42 8.10
N PHE A 70 -8.28 -25.52 8.12
CA PHE A 70 -8.22 -24.55 9.18
C PHE A 70 -9.59 -23.87 9.14
N VAL A 71 -10.43 -24.14 10.11
CA VAL A 71 -11.59 -23.33 10.38
C VAL A 71 -11.01 -21.99 10.84
N ILE A 72 -10.70 -21.12 9.88
CA ILE A 72 -10.44 -19.73 10.16
C ILE A 72 -11.81 -19.20 10.57
N SER A 73 -12.03 -19.04 11.88
CA SER A 73 -13.20 -18.32 12.34
C SER A 73 -13.20 -16.93 11.73
N GLU A 74 -14.35 -16.30 11.52
CA GLU A 74 -14.40 -14.89 11.08
C GLU A 74 -13.52 -13.99 11.97
N ARG A 75 -13.33 -14.34 13.24
CA ARG A 75 -12.39 -13.71 14.17
C ARG A 75 -10.92 -13.82 13.73
N GLU A 76 -10.50 -14.94 13.15
CA GLU A 76 -9.12 -15.14 12.67
C GLU A 76 -8.87 -14.47 11.32
N LEU A 77 -9.86 -14.40 10.42
CA LEU A 77 -9.78 -13.61 9.20
C LEU A 77 -9.61 -12.12 9.52
N VAL A 78 -10.38 -11.58 10.43
CA VAL A 78 -10.25 -10.18 10.86
C VAL A 78 -8.95 -9.97 11.64
N SER A 79 -8.50 -10.92 12.46
CA SER A 79 -7.19 -10.86 13.12
C SER A 79 -6.03 -10.94 12.12
N ALA A 80 -6.15 -11.74 11.06
CA ALA A 80 -5.17 -11.79 9.98
C ALA A 80 -5.17 -10.52 9.14
N GLU A 81 -6.33 -9.91 8.86
CA GLU A 81 -6.43 -8.63 8.17
C GLU A 81 -5.92 -7.47 9.03
N VAL A 82 -6.18 -7.49 10.33
CA VAL A 82 -5.60 -6.53 11.28
C VAL A 82 -4.10 -6.74 11.43
N ARG A 83 -3.62 -7.97 11.46
CA ARG A 83 -2.19 -8.28 11.43
C ARG A 83 -1.56 -7.77 10.13
N ARG A 84 -2.24 -7.95 9.00
CA ARG A 84 -1.89 -7.41 7.69
C ARG A 84 -1.97 -5.88 7.64
N PHE A 85 -2.93 -5.26 8.35
CA PHE A 85 -3.00 -3.80 8.53
C PHE A 85 -1.81 -3.27 9.36
N TRP A 86 -1.42 -3.97 10.43
CA TRP A 86 -0.19 -3.66 11.18
C TRP A 86 1.07 -3.93 10.35
N GLU A 87 1.00 -4.87 9.41
CA GLU A 87 2.04 -5.14 8.42
C GLU A 87 2.00 -4.12 7.27
N LEU A 88 0.86 -3.54 6.93
CA LEU A 88 0.73 -2.39 6.02
C LEU A 88 1.40 -1.13 6.60
N GLU A 89 1.46 -1.00 7.92
CA GLU A 89 2.34 -0.01 8.56
C GLU A 89 3.84 -0.31 8.36
N SER A 90 4.18 -1.53 7.97
CA SER A 90 5.51 -1.93 7.54
C SER A 90 5.75 -1.73 6.02
N LEU A 91 4.78 -1.18 5.27
CA LEU A 91 5.01 -0.69 3.92
C LEU A 91 6.12 0.35 3.94
N GLY A 92 7.28 -0.05 3.45
CA GLY A 92 8.50 0.73 3.46
C GLY A 92 9.62 0.21 4.38
N ILE A 93 9.34 -0.71 5.31
CA ILE A 93 10.38 -1.36 6.11
C ILE A 93 10.16 -2.87 6.00
N ARG A 94 10.34 -3.43 4.83
CA ARG A 94 10.50 -4.88 4.68
C ARG A 94 11.96 -5.21 4.98
N GLY A 95 12.21 -6.11 5.92
CA GLY A 95 13.44 -6.89 5.91
C GLY A 95 13.52 -7.62 4.57
N ASP A 96 14.73 -7.82 4.08
CA ASP A 96 15.06 -8.45 2.80
C ASP A 96 14.05 -9.56 2.47
N GLY A 97 13.44 -9.46 1.28
CA GLY A 97 12.31 -10.27 0.88
C GLY A 97 12.60 -11.76 0.97
N ILE A 98 11.58 -12.49 1.31
CA ILE A 98 11.52 -13.92 1.01
C ILE A 98 11.78 -14.02 -0.50
N ASP A 99 12.79 -14.78 -0.84
CA ASP A 99 13.30 -15.05 -2.19
C ASP A 99 12.18 -15.67 -3.07
N THR A 100 11.40 -14.80 -3.73
CA THR A 100 10.45 -15.18 -4.80
C THR A 100 11.11 -15.02 -6.18
N GLY A 101 12.41 -14.77 -6.20
CA GLY A 101 13.16 -14.21 -7.33
C GLY A 101 13.15 -15.00 -8.62
N LEU A 102 13.01 -16.32 -8.63
CA LEU A 102 13.09 -17.12 -9.86
C LEU A 102 11.83 -16.97 -10.72
N ASN A 103 10.64 -16.95 -10.12
CA ASN A 103 9.37 -16.87 -10.85
C ASN A 103 9.05 -15.44 -11.35
N GLU A 104 9.54 -14.39 -10.67
CA GLU A 104 9.31 -13.00 -11.06
C GLU A 104 10.15 -12.56 -12.28
N GLN A 105 11.37 -13.07 -12.40
CA GLN A 105 12.23 -12.83 -13.57
C GLN A 105 11.71 -13.51 -14.83
N ASP A 106 11.14 -14.70 -14.70
CA ASP A 106 10.55 -15.43 -15.82
C ASP A 106 9.32 -14.68 -16.36
N ILE A 107 8.46 -14.15 -15.48
CA ILE A 107 7.27 -13.36 -15.87
C ILE A 107 7.67 -12.07 -16.61
N LEU A 108 8.73 -11.38 -16.16
CA LEU A 108 9.23 -10.19 -16.85
C LEU A 108 9.79 -10.53 -18.22
N LYS A 109 10.57 -11.60 -18.33
CA LYS A 109 11.15 -12.05 -19.59
C LYS A 109 10.06 -12.44 -20.60
N GLU A 110 9.05 -13.17 -20.17
CA GLU A 110 7.89 -13.52 -21.01
C GLU A 110 7.14 -12.27 -21.48
N PHE A 111 6.99 -11.26 -20.61
CA PHE A 111 6.39 -9.99 -20.98
C PHE A 111 7.23 -9.26 -22.04
N ASP A 112 8.55 -9.12 -21.84
CA ASP A 112 9.45 -8.43 -22.77
C ASP A 112 9.52 -9.11 -24.14
N GLU A 113 9.40 -10.44 -24.18
CA GLU A 113 9.37 -11.23 -25.42
C GLU A 113 8.01 -11.16 -26.15
N SER A 114 6.91 -10.93 -25.42
CA SER A 114 5.55 -10.96 -25.98
C SER A 114 4.95 -9.60 -26.30
N ILE A 115 5.47 -8.50 -25.71
CA ILE A 115 4.94 -7.16 -25.94
C ILE A 115 5.13 -6.72 -27.38
N GLN A 116 4.08 -6.17 -27.98
CA GLN A 116 4.09 -5.67 -29.35
C GLN A 116 3.62 -4.21 -29.40
N PHE A 117 3.98 -3.50 -30.46
CA PHE A 117 3.51 -2.13 -30.71
C PHE A 117 2.67 -2.13 -31.98
N VAL A 118 1.36 -1.94 -31.83
CA VAL A 118 0.36 -2.05 -32.90
C VAL A 118 -0.56 -0.83 -32.84
N ASP A 119 -0.83 -0.21 -33.98
CA ASP A 119 -1.73 0.95 -34.10
C ASP A 119 -1.45 2.06 -33.08
N ASN A 120 -0.17 2.39 -32.94
CA ASN A 120 0.33 3.42 -32.00
C ASN A 120 0.02 3.12 -30.52
N ARG A 121 -0.06 1.85 -30.16
CA ARG A 121 -0.30 1.34 -28.78
C ARG A 121 0.49 0.09 -28.50
N TYR A 122 0.81 -0.13 -27.25
CA TYR A 122 1.33 -1.42 -26.79
C TYR A 122 0.23 -2.46 -26.69
N CYS A 123 0.51 -3.67 -27.14
CA CYS A 123 -0.33 -4.87 -27.02
C CYS A 123 0.37 -5.88 -26.13
N VAL A 124 -0.32 -6.37 -25.11
CA VAL A 124 0.22 -7.29 -24.11
C VAL A 124 -0.64 -8.53 -23.98
N LYS A 125 -0.03 -9.65 -23.61
CA LYS A 125 -0.72 -10.88 -23.21
C LYS A 125 -1.04 -10.86 -21.72
N LEU A 126 -2.11 -11.56 -21.33
CA LEU A 126 -2.39 -11.81 -19.92
C LEU A 126 -1.36 -12.81 -19.37
N PRO A 127 -0.77 -12.56 -18.19
CA PRO A 127 0.26 -13.45 -17.62
C PRO A 127 -0.38 -14.67 -16.96
N TRP A 128 -0.71 -15.67 -17.75
CA TRP A 128 -1.32 -16.92 -17.27
C TRP A 128 -0.39 -17.73 -16.38
N LYS A 129 -0.94 -18.31 -15.32
CA LYS A 129 -0.26 -19.36 -14.58
C LYS A 129 -0.26 -20.66 -15.41
N GLU A 130 0.82 -21.41 -15.38
CA GLU A 130 0.99 -22.64 -16.17
C GLU A 130 -0.19 -23.61 -15.98
N GLY A 131 -0.80 -24.01 -17.09
CA GLY A 131 -1.93 -24.96 -17.14
C GLY A 131 -3.23 -24.46 -16.48
N MET A 132 -3.35 -23.17 -16.11
CA MET A 132 -4.55 -22.65 -15.45
C MET A 132 -5.58 -22.10 -16.44
N GLN A 133 -5.18 -21.71 -17.64
CA GLN A 133 -6.10 -21.24 -18.68
C GLN A 133 -7.12 -22.32 -19.07
N GLU A 134 -6.68 -23.58 -19.18
CA GLU A 134 -7.53 -24.73 -19.51
C GLU A 134 -8.49 -25.13 -18.38
N LYS A 135 -8.14 -24.80 -17.13
CA LYS A 135 -8.96 -25.09 -15.93
C LYS A 135 -9.99 -24.01 -15.62
N LEU A 136 -9.94 -22.88 -16.33
CA LEU A 136 -10.83 -21.76 -16.10
C LEU A 136 -12.23 -22.05 -16.66
N GLY A 137 -13.23 -22.09 -15.78
CA GLY A 137 -14.64 -22.19 -16.16
C GLY A 137 -15.17 -20.88 -16.76
N THR A 138 -16.29 -20.93 -17.47
CA THR A 138 -16.82 -19.74 -18.18
C THR A 138 -17.38 -18.64 -17.27
N ASN A 139 -17.72 -18.95 -16.01
CA ASN A 139 -18.42 -18.04 -15.06
C ASN A 139 -19.73 -17.42 -15.60
N ARG A 140 -20.23 -17.88 -16.73
CA ARG A 140 -21.34 -17.26 -17.47
C ARG A 140 -22.63 -17.16 -16.64
N GLN A 141 -22.97 -18.18 -15.86
CA GLN A 141 -24.18 -18.20 -15.05
C GLN A 141 -24.12 -17.19 -13.90
N VAL A 142 -22.97 -17.07 -13.23
CA VAL A 142 -22.78 -16.09 -12.13
C VAL A 142 -22.86 -14.67 -12.68
N ALA A 143 -22.19 -14.41 -13.80
CA ALA A 143 -22.19 -13.10 -14.46
C ALA A 143 -23.62 -12.71 -14.91
N LEU A 144 -24.35 -13.65 -15.52
CA LEU A 144 -25.73 -13.41 -15.96
C LEU A 144 -26.68 -13.11 -14.78
N ARG A 145 -26.57 -13.89 -13.69
CA ARG A 145 -27.38 -13.66 -12.49
C ARG A 145 -27.13 -12.27 -11.89
N ARG A 146 -25.85 -11.86 -11.77
CA ARG A 146 -25.48 -10.53 -11.27
C ARG A 146 -25.94 -9.43 -12.22
N PHE A 147 -25.82 -9.65 -13.53
CA PHE A 147 -26.28 -8.70 -14.53
C PHE A 147 -27.81 -8.51 -14.48
N ASN A 148 -28.60 -9.59 -14.33
CA ASN A 148 -30.04 -9.48 -14.15
C ASN A 148 -30.40 -8.65 -12.91
N GLY A 149 -29.68 -8.80 -11.80
CA GLY A 149 -29.83 -7.92 -10.63
C GLY A 149 -29.52 -6.45 -10.93
N LEU A 150 -28.52 -6.18 -11.77
CA LEU A 150 -28.18 -4.83 -12.22
C LEU A 150 -29.28 -4.27 -13.15
N VAL A 151 -29.85 -5.07 -14.04
CA VAL A 151 -30.99 -4.69 -14.89
C VAL A 151 -32.22 -4.28 -14.06
N GLU A 152 -32.55 -5.04 -13.00
CA GLU A 152 -33.62 -4.65 -12.08
C GLU A 152 -33.33 -3.34 -11.33
N ARG A 153 -32.08 -3.04 -11.04
CA ARG A 153 -31.68 -1.74 -10.50
C ARG A 153 -31.85 -0.63 -11.55
N PHE A 154 -31.45 -0.85 -12.79
CA PHE A 154 -31.65 0.10 -13.89
C PHE A 154 -33.12 0.44 -14.15
N LYS A 155 -34.03 -0.54 -14.04
CA LYS A 155 -35.49 -0.31 -14.15
C LYS A 155 -36.01 0.62 -13.06
N ARG A 156 -35.41 0.57 -11.85
CA ARG A 156 -35.79 1.44 -10.72
C ARG A 156 -35.09 2.81 -10.77
N ASP A 157 -33.96 2.91 -11.45
CA ASP A 157 -33.11 4.10 -11.56
C ASP A 157 -32.75 4.33 -13.05
N PRO A 158 -33.65 4.94 -13.85
CA PRO A 158 -33.42 5.21 -15.27
C PRO A 158 -32.23 6.15 -15.53
N GLU A 159 -31.96 7.07 -14.59
CA GLU A 159 -30.80 7.98 -14.69
C GLU A 159 -29.49 7.22 -14.63
N LEU A 160 -29.37 6.30 -13.68
CA LEU A 160 -28.21 5.41 -13.60
C LEU A 160 -28.02 4.59 -14.88
N TYR A 161 -29.12 4.11 -15.49
CA TYR A 161 -29.04 3.38 -16.76
C TYR A 161 -28.52 4.26 -17.90
N ARG A 162 -29.01 5.51 -18.00
CA ARG A 162 -28.58 6.48 -19.00
C ARG A 162 -27.07 6.77 -18.86
N GLU A 163 -26.62 7.14 -17.64
CA GLU A 163 -25.21 7.42 -17.38
C GLU A 163 -24.32 6.19 -17.67
N TYR A 164 -24.81 4.99 -17.31
CA TYR A 164 -24.09 3.74 -17.57
C TYR A 164 -23.97 3.46 -19.06
N GLY A 165 -25.06 3.67 -19.81
CA GLY A 165 -25.11 3.53 -21.26
C GLY A 165 -24.17 4.50 -21.97
N GLU A 166 -24.09 5.74 -21.52
CA GLU A 166 -23.14 6.74 -22.03
C GLU A 166 -21.68 6.27 -21.88
N VAL A 167 -21.31 5.67 -20.74
CA VAL A 167 -19.95 5.12 -20.53
C VAL A 167 -19.69 3.93 -21.46
N ILE A 168 -20.64 3.00 -21.61
CA ILE A 168 -20.47 1.83 -22.49
C ILE A 168 -20.41 2.25 -23.97
N ASN A 169 -21.23 3.21 -24.39
CA ASN A 169 -21.21 3.74 -25.75
C ASN A 169 -19.88 4.45 -26.04
N GLY A 170 -19.38 5.24 -25.09
CA GLY A 170 -18.04 5.83 -25.20
C GLY A 170 -16.95 4.77 -25.34
N TYR A 171 -17.01 3.67 -24.60
CA TYR A 171 -16.07 2.56 -24.75
C TYR A 171 -16.17 1.86 -26.12
N LEU A 172 -17.36 1.75 -26.69
CA LEU A 172 -17.55 1.23 -28.04
C LEU A 172 -17.00 2.16 -29.11
N GLU A 173 -17.24 3.46 -28.99
CA GLU A 173 -16.77 4.51 -29.90
C GLU A 173 -15.22 4.63 -29.87
N GLU A 174 -14.61 4.53 -28.69
CA GLU A 174 -13.15 4.57 -28.51
C GLU A 174 -12.49 3.21 -28.83
N GLY A 175 -13.24 2.16 -29.16
CA GLY A 175 -12.75 0.82 -29.40
C GLY A 175 -12.11 0.16 -28.19
N ILE A 176 -12.51 0.55 -26.98
CA ILE A 176 -12.08 -0.06 -25.71
C ILE A 176 -12.78 -1.40 -25.51
N VAL A 177 -14.00 -1.50 -25.97
CA VAL A 177 -14.79 -2.74 -26.01
C VAL A 177 -15.29 -2.98 -27.43
N GLU A 178 -15.52 -4.24 -27.76
CA GLU A 178 -16.09 -4.67 -29.03
C GLU A 178 -17.27 -5.64 -28.83
N ARG A 179 -18.18 -5.70 -29.82
CA ARG A 179 -19.30 -6.67 -29.81
C ARG A 179 -18.79 -8.06 -30.22
N CYS A 180 -19.12 -9.06 -29.43
CA CYS A 180 -18.82 -10.44 -29.80
C CYS A 180 -19.75 -10.90 -30.94
N THR A 181 -19.18 -11.44 -32.02
CA THR A 181 -19.93 -12.05 -33.11
C THR A 181 -20.47 -13.41 -32.67
N SER A 182 -21.58 -13.88 -33.34
CA SER A 182 -22.22 -15.17 -33.04
C SER A 182 -21.27 -16.35 -33.17
N GLU A 183 -20.31 -16.32 -34.11
CA GLU A 183 -19.29 -17.35 -34.30
C GLU A 183 -18.32 -17.45 -33.11
N ARG A 184 -17.94 -16.30 -32.52
CA ARG A 184 -17.09 -16.26 -31.32
C ARG A 184 -17.83 -16.57 -30.01
N LEU A 185 -19.18 -16.55 -29.99
CA LEU A 185 -19.97 -16.93 -28.81
C LEU A 185 -19.99 -18.44 -28.53
N ALA A 186 -19.74 -19.29 -29.58
CA ALA A 186 -19.67 -20.74 -29.46
C ALA A 186 -18.34 -21.23 -28.85
N ASP A 187 -17.40 -20.33 -28.58
CA ASP A 187 -16.08 -20.66 -28.05
C ASP A 187 -16.20 -21.06 -26.57
N GLU A 188 -15.88 -22.29 -26.24
CA GLU A 188 -15.92 -22.84 -24.87
C GLU A 188 -14.87 -22.19 -23.99
N SER A 189 -13.75 -21.73 -24.56
CA SER A 189 -12.67 -21.04 -23.88
C SER A 189 -12.97 -19.54 -23.71
N SER A 190 -13.79 -19.21 -22.73
CA SER A 190 -14.16 -17.81 -22.47
C SER A 190 -14.55 -17.58 -21.00
N PHE A 191 -14.42 -16.33 -20.53
CA PHE A 191 -14.80 -15.97 -19.17
C PHE A 191 -15.68 -14.71 -19.16
N TYR A 192 -16.73 -14.73 -18.32
CA TYR A 192 -17.66 -13.61 -18.20
C TYR A 192 -17.49 -12.89 -16.88
N LEU A 193 -17.17 -11.60 -16.95
CA LEU A 193 -16.95 -10.70 -15.82
C LEU A 193 -18.29 -10.09 -15.37
N PRO A 194 -18.71 -10.28 -14.12
CA PRO A 194 -19.73 -9.43 -13.53
C PRO A 194 -19.25 -8.00 -13.41
N HIS A 195 -20.17 -7.04 -13.49
CA HIS A 195 -19.84 -5.63 -13.34
C HIS A 195 -20.91 -4.86 -12.58
N HIS A 196 -20.54 -3.71 -12.03
CA HIS A 196 -21.45 -2.83 -11.30
C HIS A 196 -20.99 -1.37 -11.34
N ALA A 197 -21.91 -0.46 -11.04
CA ALA A 197 -21.63 0.96 -10.95
C ALA A 197 -21.07 1.35 -9.57
N VAL A 198 -20.02 2.16 -9.57
CA VAL A 198 -19.56 2.93 -8.41
C VAL A 198 -19.81 4.40 -8.71
N VAL A 199 -20.75 5.01 -7.98
CA VAL A 199 -21.08 6.42 -8.10
C VAL A 199 -20.25 7.24 -7.11
N ARG A 200 -19.64 8.32 -7.59
CA ARG A 200 -18.83 9.25 -6.79
C ARG A 200 -19.42 10.66 -6.92
N ASP A 201 -20.22 11.06 -5.97
CA ASP A 201 -20.89 12.37 -5.97
C ASP A 201 -19.90 13.55 -5.75
N ASP A 202 -18.66 13.26 -5.34
CA ASP A 202 -17.62 14.26 -5.09
C ASP A 202 -16.79 14.64 -6.33
N LYS A 203 -17.05 14.02 -7.50
CA LYS A 203 -16.30 14.28 -8.74
C LYS A 203 -17.22 14.57 -9.92
N VAL A 204 -17.11 15.79 -10.47
CA VAL A 204 -17.90 16.22 -11.64
C VAL A 204 -17.47 15.51 -12.93
N SER A 205 -16.17 15.23 -13.10
CA SER A 205 -15.61 14.70 -14.36
C SER A 205 -15.66 13.17 -14.52
N SER A 206 -16.00 12.42 -13.49
CA SER A 206 -16.13 10.95 -13.52
C SER A 206 -17.01 10.46 -12.37
N ARG A 207 -18.28 10.93 -12.38
CA ARG A 207 -19.27 10.57 -11.36
C ARG A 207 -19.52 9.07 -11.32
N LEU A 208 -19.65 8.43 -12.47
CA LEU A 208 -19.89 6.99 -12.59
C LEU A 208 -18.67 6.27 -13.08
N ARG A 209 -18.32 5.16 -12.39
CA ARG A 209 -17.30 4.20 -12.83
C ARG A 209 -17.90 2.82 -12.89
N ILE A 210 -17.61 2.09 -13.96
CA ILE A 210 -17.95 0.68 -14.09
C ILE A 210 -16.78 -0.14 -13.55
N VAL A 211 -17.06 -0.99 -12.59
CA VAL A 211 -16.07 -1.89 -11.99
C VAL A 211 -16.39 -3.32 -12.41
N PHE A 212 -15.38 -4.04 -12.88
CA PHE A 212 -15.46 -5.42 -13.31
C PHE A 212 -14.83 -6.33 -12.25
N ASP A 213 -15.45 -7.49 -11.99
CA ASP A 213 -15.07 -8.39 -10.91
C ASP A 213 -14.35 -9.63 -11.48
N GLY A 214 -13.02 -9.55 -11.62
CA GLY A 214 -12.15 -10.65 -12.04
C GLY A 214 -11.98 -11.76 -11.00
N ALA A 215 -12.40 -11.54 -9.75
CA ALA A 215 -12.35 -12.52 -8.67
C ALA A 215 -13.66 -13.34 -8.54
N SER A 216 -14.67 -13.03 -9.35
CA SER A 216 -15.95 -13.74 -9.34
C SER A 216 -15.82 -15.13 -9.96
N HIS A 217 -16.37 -16.14 -9.29
CA HIS A 217 -16.41 -17.52 -9.75
C HIS A 217 -17.64 -18.25 -9.18
N ALA A 218 -18.00 -19.38 -9.77
CA ALA A 218 -18.95 -20.32 -9.17
C ALA A 218 -18.28 -21.15 -8.07
N GLU A 219 -19.06 -21.69 -7.16
CA GLU A 219 -18.56 -22.54 -6.08
C GLU A 219 -17.76 -23.72 -6.64
N GLY A 220 -16.54 -23.94 -6.11
CA GLY A 220 -15.63 -25.00 -6.56
C GLY A 220 -14.91 -24.72 -7.88
N GLN A 221 -15.04 -23.52 -8.48
CA GLN A 221 -14.33 -23.13 -9.70
C GLN A 221 -13.28 -22.06 -9.42
N TYR A 222 -12.37 -21.85 -10.37
CA TYR A 222 -11.39 -20.79 -10.32
C TYR A 222 -11.97 -19.47 -10.90
N SER A 223 -11.57 -18.35 -10.33
CA SER A 223 -11.77 -17.04 -10.93
C SER A 223 -10.68 -16.73 -11.96
N LEU A 224 -10.90 -15.72 -12.81
CA LEU A 224 -9.86 -15.25 -13.72
C LEU A 224 -8.62 -14.78 -12.95
N ASN A 225 -8.81 -14.08 -11.85
CA ASN A 225 -7.70 -13.61 -11.01
C ASN A 225 -6.90 -14.75 -10.34
N ASP A 226 -7.51 -15.89 -10.06
CA ASP A 226 -6.81 -17.08 -9.55
C ASP A 226 -5.89 -17.71 -10.60
N CYS A 227 -6.26 -17.59 -11.88
CA CYS A 227 -5.55 -18.16 -13.01
C CYS A 227 -4.43 -17.28 -13.56
N LEU A 228 -4.39 -15.99 -13.18
CA LEU A 228 -3.39 -15.04 -13.63
C LEU A 228 -2.30 -14.81 -12.58
N ASN A 229 -1.05 -14.67 -13.04
CA ASN A 229 0.04 -14.18 -12.22
C ASN A 229 -0.15 -12.69 -11.93
N THR A 230 0.07 -12.27 -10.69
CA THR A 230 0.02 -10.85 -10.30
C THR A 230 1.12 -10.03 -10.97
N GLY A 231 2.25 -10.68 -11.28
CA GLY A 231 3.49 -10.03 -11.70
C GLY A 231 4.25 -9.37 -10.55
N PRO A 232 5.54 -9.07 -10.74
CA PRO A 232 6.35 -8.34 -9.78
C PRO A 232 5.86 -6.90 -9.59
N ASN A 233 6.07 -6.37 -8.39
CA ASN A 233 5.82 -4.96 -8.15
C ASN A 233 6.98 -4.11 -8.71
N LEU A 234 6.76 -3.47 -9.84
CA LEU A 234 7.74 -2.62 -10.54
C LEU A 234 7.64 -1.14 -10.14
N TYR A 235 6.64 -0.77 -9.34
CA TYR A 235 6.51 0.62 -8.89
C TYR A 235 7.53 0.94 -7.79
N PRO A 236 8.05 2.18 -7.76
CA PRO A 236 8.84 2.64 -6.63
C PRO A 236 8.02 2.60 -5.34
N ASN A 237 8.68 2.55 -4.22
CA ASN A 237 8.00 2.56 -2.93
C ASN A 237 7.28 3.90 -2.72
N LEU A 238 6.00 3.86 -2.33
CA LEU A 238 5.18 5.06 -2.10
C LEU A 238 5.80 6.01 -1.06
N PHE A 239 6.37 5.47 0.01
CA PHE A 239 7.06 6.25 1.03
C PHE A 239 8.28 6.99 0.42
N GLU A 240 9.06 6.31 -0.42
CA GLU A 240 10.23 6.89 -1.09
C GLU A 240 9.83 8.00 -2.06
N LEU A 241 8.76 7.81 -2.83
CA LEU A 241 8.23 8.86 -3.70
C LEU A 241 7.81 10.12 -2.91
N LEU A 242 7.18 9.94 -1.75
CA LEU A 242 6.77 11.05 -0.90
C LEU A 242 7.96 11.75 -0.23
N ILE A 243 9.04 11.03 0.08
CA ILE A 243 10.30 11.64 0.53
C ILE A 243 10.89 12.48 -0.62
N LYS A 244 11.01 11.91 -1.83
CA LYS A 244 11.53 12.60 -3.03
C LYS A 244 10.68 13.79 -3.45
N PHE A 245 9.35 13.72 -3.30
CA PHE A 245 8.46 14.84 -3.56
C PHE A 245 8.82 16.11 -2.77
N ARG A 246 9.50 15.95 -1.63
CA ARG A 246 9.94 17.05 -0.76
C ARG A 246 11.36 17.52 -0.99
N GLU A 247 12.13 16.88 -1.89
CA GLU A 247 13.57 17.16 -2.10
C GLU A 247 13.88 18.25 -3.13
N ASN A 248 12.93 18.53 -4.01
CA ASN A 248 13.17 19.45 -5.13
C ASN A 248 12.48 20.79 -4.89
N ALA A 249 13.16 21.89 -5.23
CA ALA A 249 12.61 23.23 -5.12
C ALA A 249 11.37 23.39 -6.01
N VAL A 250 11.50 22.98 -7.27
CA VAL A 250 10.39 22.94 -8.24
C VAL A 250 9.85 21.52 -8.32
N THR A 251 8.56 21.34 -8.03
CA THR A 251 7.87 20.05 -8.17
C THR A 251 6.74 20.12 -9.18
N TYR A 252 6.45 18.99 -9.79
CA TYR A 252 5.34 18.87 -10.72
C TYR A 252 4.66 17.51 -10.59
N ILE A 253 3.36 17.50 -10.86
CA ILE A 253 2.55 16.27 -10.91
C ILE A 253 1.70 16.27 -12.17
N ALA A 254 1.39 15.07 -12.66
CA ALA A 254 0.45 14.83 -13.74
C ALA A 254 -0.17 13.44 -13.62
N ASP A 255 -1.27 13.15 -14.35
CA ASP A 255 -1.80 11.78 -14.46
C ASP A 255 -1.85 11.33 -15.92
N ILE A 256 -1.73 10.01 -16.18
CA ILE A 256 -1.99 9.43 -17.49
C ILE A 256 -3.51 9.24 -17.63
N ARG A 257 -4.10 9.86 -18.67
CA ARG A 257 -5.52 9.70 -18.95
C ARG A 257 -5.86 8.24 -19.24
N GLN A 258 -6.73 7.61 -18.42
CA GLN A 258 -7.22 6.25 -18.66
C GLN A 258 -6.11 5.19 -18.83
N ALA A 259 -5.01 5.28 -18.08
CA ALA A 259 -3.75 4.57 -18.30
C ALA A 259 -3.90 3.09 -18.72
N PHE A 260 -4.68 2.27 -17.98
CA PHE A 260 -4.91 0.87 -18.33
C PHE A 260 -5.62 0.70 -19.68
N LEU A 261 -6.60 1.53 -19.97
CA LEU A 261 -7.40 1.48 -21.20
C LEU A 261 -6.63 1.93 -22.45
N LEU A 262 -5.37 2.36 -22.30
CA LEU A 262 -4.49 2.70 -23.43
C LEU A 262 -3.68 1.50 -23.92
N ILE A 263 -3.59 0.42 -23.16
CA ILE A 263 -2.84 -0.79 -23.49
C ILE A 263 -3.80 -1.83 -24.07
N LEU A 264 -3.48 -2.35 -25.26
CA LEU A 264 -4.23 -3.41 -25.92
C LEU A 264 -4.01 -4.76 -25.22
N ILE A 265 -5.08 -5.57 -25.13
CA ILE A 265 -4.98 -7.00 -24.82
C ILE A 265 -4.86 -7.76 -26.13
N ASP A 266 -3.96 -8.75 -26.16
CA ASP A 266 -3.80 -9.68 -27.28
C ASP A 266 -5.15 -10.31 -27.65
N ALA A 267 -5.37 -10.52 -28.95
CA ALA A 267 -6.64 -11.03 -29.47
C ALA A 267 -7.04 -12.40 -28.91
N GLU A 268 -6.04 -13.25 -28.55
CA GLU A 268 -6.25 -14.56 -27.95
C GLU A 268 -6.81 -14.48 -26.52
N ASP A 269 -6.51 -13.40 -25.79
CA ASP A 269 -6.92 -13.19 -24.39
C ASP A 269 -8.25 -12.45 -24.25
N ARG A 270 -8.72 -11.74 -25.28
CA ARG A 270 -9.99 -10.98 -25.22
C ARG A 270 -11.22 -11.81 -24.84
N PRO A 271 -11.36 -13.10 -25.27
CA PRO A 271 -12.50 -13.92 -24.87
C PRO A 271 -12.67 -14.07 -23.35
N PHE A 272 -11.61 -13.90 -22.56
CA PHE A 272 -11.65 -13.99 -21.09
C PHE A 272 -12.08 -12.70 -20.41
N THR A 273 -12.41 -11.65 -21.18
CA THR A 273 -12.87 -10.34 -20.66
C THR A 273 -14.32 -10.03 -21.07
N ARG A 274 -15.12 -11.04 -21.37
CA ARG A 274 -16.52 -10.88 -21.80
C ARG A 274 -17.38 -10.36 -20.67
N PHE A 275 -18.43 -9.59 -21.02
CA PHE A 275 -19.48 -9.15 -20.09
C PHE A 275 -20.80 -8.92 -20.83
N PHE A 276 -21.90 -8.88 -20.05
CA PHE A 276 -23.24 -8.69 -20.58
C PHE A 276 -23.65 -7.23 -20.61
N TRP A 277 -24.39 -6.84 -21.66
CA TRP A 277 -25.01 -5.55 -21.78
C TRP A 277 -26.40 -5.66 -22.43
N LYS A 278 -27.32 -4.75 -22.10
CA LYS A 278 -28.61 -4.55 -22.78
C LYS A 278 -28.71 -3.11 -23.27
N GLU A 279 -28.89 -2.94 -24.58
CA GLU A 279 -29.08 -1.64 -25.23
C GLU A 279 -30.50 -1.10 -25.00
N ASP A 280 -31.47 -1.99 -24.78
CA ASP A 280 -32.85 -1.66 -24.43
C ASP A 280 -33.32 -2.61 -23.31
N LEU A 281 -33.72 -2.03 -22.17
CA LEU A 281 -34.20 -2.78 -21.01
C LEU A 281 -35.48 -3.58 -21.27
N ASN A 282 -36.31 -3.15 -22.23
CA ASN A 282 -37.56 -3.81 -22.60
C ASN A 282 -37.38 -4.93 -23.64
N SER A 283 -36.22 -5.01 -24.26
CA SER A 283 -35.86 -6.06 -25.22
C SER A 283 -35.32 -7.29 -24.50
N ASP A 284 -35.65 -8.49 -25.01
CA ASP A 284 -35.04 -9.74 -24.57
C ASP A 284 -33.63 -9.94 -25.13
N LYS A 285 -33.19 -9.08 -26.06
CA LYS A 285 -31.90 -9.17 -26.69
C LYS A 285 -30.79 -8.84 -25.70
N LEU A 286 -29.93 -9.83 -25.46
CA LEU A 286 -28.72 -9.70 -24.64
C LEU A 286 -27.51 -9.55 -25.56
N THR A 287 -26.75 -8.46 -25.38
CA THR A 287 -25.49 -8.23 -26.11
C THR A 287 -24.32 -8.70 -25.25
N VAL A 288 -23.35 -9.37 -25.87
CA VAL A 288 -22.08 -9.74 -25.24
C VAL A 288 -21.01 -8.82 -25.81
N LEU A 289 -20.29 -8.17 -24.91
CA LEU A 289 -19.13 -7.33 -25.21
C LEU A 289 -17.88 -7.95 -24.60
N ASN A 290 -16.72 -7.67 -25.17
CA ASN A 290 -15.43 -7.98 -24.57
C ASN A 290 -14.50 -6.78 -24.64
N PHE A 291 -13.55 -6.71 -23.71
CA PHE A 291 -12.50 -5.69 -23.74
C PHE A 291 -11.45 -6.01 -24.79
N THR A 292 -10.99 -4.95 -25.43
CA THR A 292 -9.78 -4.95 -26.28
C THR A 292 -8.58 -4.36 -25.55
N ARG A 293 -8.79 -3.83 -24.33
CA ARG A 293 -7.83 -3.08 -23.51
C ARG A 293 -7.68 -3.73 -22.15
N VAL A 294 -6.54 -3.47 -21.51
CA VAL A 294 -6.32 -3.81 -20.10
C VAL A 294 -7.34 -3.06 -19.24
N LEU A 295 -8.01 -3.77 -18.35
CA LEU A 295 -9.13 -3.24 -17.57
C LEU A 295 -8.84 -3.25 -16.06
N PHE A 296 -9.57 -2.42 -15.33
CA PHE A 296 -9.58 -2.45 -13.87
C PHE A 296 -10.31 -3.70 -13.36
N GLY A 297 -9.79 -4.33 -12.30
CA GLY A 297 -10.37 -5.51 -11.66
C GLY A 297 -9.64 -6.81 -11.95
N LEU A 298 -8.67 -6.81 -12.85
CA LEU A 298 -7.72 -7.92 -13.01
C LEU A 298 -6.50 -7.70 -12.13
N THR A 299 -6.07 -8.76 -11.47
CA THR A 299 -4.90 -8.76 -10.57
C THR A 299 -3.60 -8.26 -11.25
N PRO A 300 -3.28 -8.67 -12.51
CA PRO A 300 -2.07 -8.22 -13.19
C PRO A 300 -2.13 -6.81 -13.79
N SER A 301 -3.27 -6.13 -13.82
CA SER A 301 -3.38 -4.84 -14.51
C SER A 301 -2.36 -3.79 -14.05
N PRO A 302 -2.07 -3.61 -12.73
CA PRO A 302 -1.03 -2.69 -12.29
C PRO A 302 0.37 -3.09 -12.80
N TYR A 303 0.68 -4.37 -12.79
CA TYR A 303 1.94 -4.89 -13.32
C TYR A 303 2.07 -4.63 -14.83
N LEU A 304 1.03 -4.94 -15.62
CA LEU A 304 1.04 -4.74 -17.08
C LEU A 304 1.27 -3.26 -17.44
N LEU A 305 0.68 -2.32 -16.70
CA LEU A 305 0.95 -0.89 -16.90
C LEU A 305 2.40 -0.54 -16.56
N ALA A 306 2.88 -0.97 -15.40
CA ALA A 306 4.24 -0.66 -14.95
C ALA A 306 5.30 -1.26 -15.89
N ALA A 307 5.11 -2.51 -16.33
CA ALA A 307 6.00 -3.18 -17.27
C ALA A 307 6.00 -2.49 -18.65
N THR A 308 4.82 -2.08 -19.15
CA THR A 308 4.70 -1.32 -20.40
C THR A 308 5.42 0.02 -20.32
N LEU A 309 5.24 0.79 -19.24
CA LEU A 309 5.94 2.06 -19.03
C LEU A 309 7.44 1.87 -18.95
N LYS A 310 7.90 0.88 -18.16
CA LYS A 310 9.32 0.55 -18.04
C LYS A 310 9.93 0.19 -19.39
N TYR A 311 9.32 -0.71 -20.13
CA TYR A 311 9.77 -1.11 -21.47
C TYR A 311 9.87 0.09 -22.41
N HIS A 312 8.87 0.99 -22.38
CA HIS A 312 8.86 2.18 -23.21
C HIS A 312 9.95 3.19 -22.83
N PHE A 313 10.20 3.40 -21.54
CA PHE A 313 11.26 4.31 -21.08
C PHE A 313 12.64 3.75 -21.39
N GLU A 314 12.88 2.45 -21.19
CA GLU A 314 14.13 1.79 -21.53
C GLU A 314 14.44 1.88 -23.05
N LYS A 315 13.42 1.77 -23.91
CA LYS A 315 13.55 1.94 -25.36
C LYS A 315 13.92 3.37 -25.78
N ASN A 316 13.55 4.37 -24.98
CA ASN A 316 13.82 5.78 -25.27
C ASN A 316 15.03 6.35 -24.51
N ILE A 317 15.75 5.52 -23.73
CA ILE A 317 16.82 5.98 -22.84
C ILE A 317 17.99 6.62 -23.58
N ASP A 318 18.32 6.14 -24.78
CA ASP A 318 19.40 6.69 -25.61
C ASP A 318 19.07 8.09 -26.16
N LEU A 319 17.78 8.40 -26.34
CA LEU A 319 17.32 9.70 -26.85
C LEU A 319 17.11 10.73 -25.72
N PHE A 320 16.65 10.29 -24.55
CA PHE A 320 16.28 11.12 -23.40
C PHE A 320 16.79 10.51 -22.09
N PRO A 321 18.11 10.33 -21.87
CA PRO A 321 18.64 9.56 -20.77
C PRO A 321 18.20 10.09 -19.40
N GLU A 322 18.40 11.38 -19.13
CA GLU A 322 18.04 11.98 -17.82
C GLU A 322 16.52 11.91 -17.53
N THR A 323 15.71 12.19 -18.55
CA THR A 323 14.26 12.18 -18.41
C THR A 323 13.73 10.75 -18.22
N CYS A 324 14.22 9.76 -18.97
CA CYS A 324 13.81 8.37 -18.82
C CYS A 324 14.22 7.80 -17.46
N GLU A 325 15.43 8.09 -16.96
CA GLU A 325 15.84 7.70 -15.61
C GLU A 325 14.97 8.33 -14.53
N SER A 326 14.57 9.59 -14.71
CA SER A 326 13.64 10.26 -13.81
C SER A 326 12.25 9.60 -13.83
N LEU A 327 11.71 9.32 -15.02
CA LEU A 327 10.39 8.71 -15.21
C LEU A 327 10.31 7.32 -14.59
N LEU A 328 11.34 6.49 -14.73
CA LEU A 328 11.43 5.16 -14.10
C LEU A 328 11.29 5.20 -12.57
N LYS A 329 11.59 6.33 -11.94
CA LYS A 329 11.58 6.51 -10.47
C LYS A 329 10.42 7.38 -9.98
N SER A 330 9.56 7.91 -10.89
CA SER A 330 8.58 8.97 -10.60
C SER A 330 7.12 8.56 -10.80
N PHE A 331 6.85 7.39 -11.37
CA PHE A 331 5.48 6.91 -11.59
C PHE A 331 4.97 6.04 -10.45
N TRP A 332 3.76 6.35 -10.00
CA TRP A 332 2.95 5.49 -9.15
C TRP A 332 1.63 5.18 -9.84
N VAL A 333 1.53 4.01 -10.44
CA VAL A 333 0.41 3.59 -11.29
C VAL A 333 0.25 4.56 -12.48
N ASP A 334 -0.72 5.44 -12.45
CA ASP A 334 -1.02 6.47 -13.45
C ASP A 334 -0.58 7.88 -13.04
N ASP A 335 -0.12 8.08 -11.81
CA ASP A 335 0.34 9.36 -11.29
C ASP A 335 1.85 9.56 -11.50
N LEU A 336 2.23 10.62 -12.21
CA LEU A 336 3.59 11.13 -12.30
C LEU A 336 3.84 12.12 -11.17
N VAL A 337 4.86 11.88 -10.36
CA VAL A 337 5.31 12.80 -9.29
C VAL A 337 6.79 13.05 -9.47
N GLY A 338 7.14 14.22 -9.96
CA GLY A 338 8.52 14.60 -10.29
C GLY A 338 8.91 15.94 -9.70
N GLY A 339 10.17 16.32 -9.93
CA GLY A 339 10.70 17.61 -9.53
C GLY A 339 12.11 17.83 -10.08
N ALA A 340 12.55 19.09 -10.00
CA ALA A 340 13.88 19.54 -10.40
C ALA A 340 14.38 20.62 -9.45
N ASP A 341 15.67 20.94 -9.55
CA ASP A 341 16.26 21.98 -8.71
C ASP A 341 15.92 23.39 -9.21
N ASP A 342 15.67 23.53 -10.52
CA ASP A 342 15.31 24.78 -11.17
C ASP A 342 14.17 24.60 -12.18
N VAL A 343 13.68 25.75 -12.72
CA VAL A 343 12.57 25.80 -13.65
C VAL A 343 12.97 25.31 -15.04
N GLU A 344 14.19 25.56 -15.50
CA GLU A 344 14.68 25.16 -16.81
C GLU A 344 14.73 23.63 -16.94
N GLN A 345 15.29 22.97 -15.95
CA GLN A 345 15.35 21.50 -15.89
C GLN A 345 13.94 20.91 -15.77
N ALA A 346 13.05 21.52 -14.95
CA ALA A 346 11.67 21.08 -14.83
C ALA A 346 10.91 21.20 -16.18
N LEU A 347 11.10 22.29 -16.91
CA LEU A 347 10.49 22.52 -18.22
C LEU A 347 10.99 21.49 -19.23
N LYS A 348 12.32 21.26 -19.29
CA LYS A 348 12.93 20.23 -20.16
C LYS A 348 12.31 18.87 -19.88
N THR A 349 12.36 18.40 -18.62
CA THR A 349 11.88 17.07 -18.21
C THR A 349 10.39 16.90 -18.50
N THR A 350 9.55 17.90 -18.22
CA THR A 350 8.11 17.80 -18.45
C THR A 350 7.75 17.81 -19.93
N THR A 351 8.44 18.60 -20.75
CA THR A 351 8.26 18.65 -22.21
C THR A 351 8.68 17.32 -22.86
N GLU A 352 9.83 16.78 -22.47
CA GLU A 352 10.30 15.48 -22.95
C GLU A 352 9.38 14.35 -22.49
N SER A 353 8.86 14.39 -21.25
CA SER A 353 7.89 13.39 -20.72
C SER A 353 6.61 13.36 -21.56
N VAL A 354 6.08 14.53 -21.94
CA VAL A 354 4.90 14.60 -22.83
C VAL A 354 5.21 13.95 -24.19
N LYS A 355 6.38 14.21 -24.77
CA LYS A 355 6.80 13.63 -26.05
C LYS A 355 6.94 12.12 -25.95
N ILE A 356 7.72 11.64 -24.96
CA ILE A 356 7.95 10.20 -24.73
C ILE A 356 6.62 9.46 -24.58
N LEU A 357 5.73 9.91 -23.71
CA LEU A 357 4.46 9.21 -23.48
C LEU A 357 3.49 9.32 -24.66
N LYS A 358 3.52 10.44 -25.41
CA LYS A 358 2.73 10.56 -26.63
C LYS A 358 3.14 9.52 -27.68
N ASP A 359 4.42 9.20 -27.78
CA ASP A 359 4.94 8.16 -28.69
C ASP A 359 4.47 6.75 -28.30
N ALA A 360 4.04 6.56 -27.03
CA ALA A 360 3.35 5.35 -26.55
C ALA A 360 1.81 5.42 -26.68
N GLY A 361 1.26 6.47 -27.31
CA GLY A 361 -0.18 6.72 -27.36
C GLY A 361 -0.79 7.12 -25.99
N MET A 362 0.04 7.56 -25.05
CA MET A 362 -0.37 7.95 -23.69
C MET A 362 -0.36 9.47 -23.56
N ILE A 363 -1.36 10.02 -22.85
CA ILE A 363 -1.53 11.47 -22.69
C ILE A 363 -1.45 11.83 -21.22
N LEU A 364 -0.45 12.64 -20.87
CA LEU A 364 -0.34 13.29 -19.57
C LEU A 364 -1.28 14.49 -19.47
N ARG A 365 -1.98 14.61 -18.38
CA ARG A 365 -2.94 15.68 -18.10
C ARG A 365 -2.93 16.09 -16.64
N LYS A 366 -3.71 17.12 -16.28
CA LYS A 366 -3.84 17.67 -14.92
C LYS A 366 -2.50 18.11 -14.34
N TRP A 367 -1.68 18.71 -15.15
CA TRP A 367 -0.39 19.24 -14.74
C TRP A 367 -0.53 20.29 -13.63
N GLN A 368 0.20 20.11 -12.54
CA GLN A 368 0.29 21.07 -11.44
C GLN A 368 1.74 21.21 -10.98
N THR A 369 2.10 22.40 -10.51
CA THR A 369 3.43 22.75 -9.99
C THR A 369 3.32 23.86 -8.96
N ASN A 370 4.29 23.94 -8.03
CA ASN A 370 4.43 25.05 -7.09
C ASN A 370 5.03 26.31 -7.77
N SER A 371 5.70 26.18 -8.93
CA SER A 371 6.33 27.29 -9.64
C SER A 371 5.35 28.00 -10.55
N LYS A 372 5.19 29.32 -10.35
CA LYS A 372 4.40 30.19 -11.26
C LYS A 372 5.06 30.32 -12.62
N GLU A 373 6.39 30.48 -12.65
CA GLU A 373 7.19 30.59 -13.86
C GLU A 373 7.04 29.34 -14.74
N LEU A 374 7.18 28.14 -14.17
CA LEU A 374 6.97 26.88 -14.89
C LEU A 374 5.55 26.78 -15.49
N ARG A 375 4.52 27.25 -14.77
CA ARG A 375 3.13 27.28 -15.30
C ARG A 375 3.00 28.17 -16.54
N GLU A 376 3.68 29.30 -16.56
CA GLU A 376 3.67 30.23 -17.69
C GLU A 376 4.43 29.63 -18.89
N ASP A 377 5.57 29.00 -18.64
CA ASP A 377 6.37 28.37 -19.68
C ASP A 377 5.66 27.11 -20.24
N TRP A 378 4.96 26.34 -19.45
CA TRP A 378 4.11 25.26 -19.95
C TRP A 378 3.07 25.73 -20.95
N LYS A 379 2.40 26.87 -20.69
CA LYS A 379 1.42 27.46 -21.62
C LYS A 379 2.07 27.82 -22.97
N LYS A 380 3.32 28.30 -22.97
CA LYS A 380 4.07 28.64 -24.19
C LYS A 380 4.39 27.40 -25.03
N VAL A 381 4.67 26.28 -24.42
CA VAL A 381 5.00 25.02 -25.11
C VAL A 381 3.80 24.10 -25.33
N GLY A 382 2.57 24.54 -24.99
CA GLY A 382 1.33 23.78 -25.23
C GLY A 382 1.00 22.72 -24.18
N ILE A 383 1.61 22.78 -23.01
CA ILE A 383 1.20 21.99 -21.84
C ILE A 383 0.17 22.79 -21.07
N GLU A 384 -1.06 22.27 -20.96
CA GLU A 384 -2.15 22.94 -20.23
C GLU A 384 -2.06 22.66 -18.73
N PRO A 385 -1.76 23.65 -17.90
CA PRO A 385 -1.84 23.51 -16.44
C PRO A 385 -3.29 23.26 -16.01
N HIS A 386 -3.48 22.40 -15.03
CA HIS A 386 -4.79 22.20 -14.44
C HIS A 386 -5.13 23.41 -13.57
N GLU A 387 -6.02 24.26 -14.07
CA GLU A 387 -6.57 25.37 -13.30
C GLU A 387 -7.65 24.81 -12.37
N ASP A 388 -7.27 24.44 -11.13
CA ASP A 388 -8.27 24.24 -10.08
C ASP A 388 -8.92 25.59 -9.78
N LYS A 389 -10.08 25.85 -10.39
CA LYS A 389 -10.95 27.02 -10.09
C LYS A 389 -11.47 27.02 -8.65
N THR A 390 -10.96 26.13 -7.82
CA THR A 390 -11.39 25.84 -6.46
C THR A 390 -10.22 25.95 -5.49
N THR A 391 -9.64 27.15 -5.40
CA THR A 391 -8.80 27.50 -4.24
C THR A 391 -9.59 27.26 -2.94
N LEU A 392 -8.91 26.80 -1.89
CA LEU A 392 -9.43 26.60 -0.52
C LEU A 392 -10.37 27.73 -0.02
N ALA A 393 -10.24 28.95 -0.56
CA ALA A 393 -11.10 30.08 -0.28
C ALA A 393 -12.57 29.90 -0.72
N ARG A 394 -12.92 28.90 -1.52
CA ARG A 394 -14.29 28.66 -2.04
C ARG A 394 -14.81 27.23 -1.81
N GLY A 395 -14.21 26.45 -0.90
CA GLY A 395 -14.69 25.09 -0.57
C GLY A 395 -14.42 24.02 -1.62
N GLY A 396 -13.37 24.22 -2.46
CA GLY A 396 -12.96 23.23 -3.46
C GLY A 396 -12.25 22.00 -2.88
N VAL A 397 -12.23 20.92 -3.67
CA VAL A 397 -11.51 19.69 -3.29
C VAL A 397 -10.00 19.94 -3.41
N PRO A 398 -9.21 19.69 -2.34
CA PRO A 398 -7.77 19.92 -2.40
C PRO A 398 -7.09 18.99 -3.41
N THR A 399 -6.01 19.50 -4.03
CA THR A 399 -5.11 18.65 -4.83
C THR A 399 -4.55 17.55 -3.96
N LYS A 400 -4.55 16.33 -4.45
CA LYS A 400 -3.94 15.19 -3.78
C LYS A 400 -2.73 14.69 -4.55
N VAL A 401 -1.62 14.57 -3.84
CA VAL A 401 -0.40 13.93 -4.33
C VAL A 401 -0.27 12.60 -3.62
N LEU A 402 -0.47 11.50 -4.35
CA LEU A 402 -0.40 10.14 -3.80
C LEU A 402 -1.23 9.96 -2.51
N GLY A 403 -2.33 10.69 -2.37
CA GLY A 403 -3.23 10.63 -1.22
C GLY A 403 -3.07 11.76 -0.20
N LEU A 404 -1.92 12.45 -0.13
CA LEU A 404 -1.70 13.62 0.71
C LEU A 404 -2.31 14.88 0.07
N ALA A 405 -2.95 15.74 0.87
CA ALA A 405 -3.43 17.02 0.39
C ALA A 405 -2.27 18.03 0.30
N TRP A 406 -2.16 18.71 -0.84
CA TRP A 406 -1.12 19.67 -1.14
C TRP A 406 -1.73 20.96 -1.71
N ASP A 407 -1.25 22.10 -1.25
CA ASP A 407 -1.55 23.44 -1.79
C ASP A 407 -0.34 23.87 -2.63
N PRO A 408 -0.43 23.82 -3.99
CA PRO A 408 0.70 24.16 -4.84
C PRO A 408 1.07 25.64 -4.81
N ASP A 409 0.14 26.56 -4.51
CA ASP A 409 0.41 27.98 -4.48
C ASP A 409 1.18 28.44 -3.25
N LYS A 410 0.97 27.74 -2.13
CA LYS A 410 1.69 27.97 -0.85
C LYS A 410 2.81 26.96 -0.63
N ASP A 411 2.89 25.95 -1.45
CA ASP A 411 3.80 24.80 -1.36
C ASP A 411 3.78 24.13 0.03
N ILE A 412 2.55 23.85 0.54
CA ILE A 412 2.33 23.21 1.84
C ILE A 412 1.54 21.92 1.71
N ILE A 413 1.93 20.93 2.52
CA ILE A 413 1.16 19.70 2.78
C ILE A 413 0.25 19.96 3.99
N PHE A 414 -0.98 19.50 3.94
CA PHE A 414 -1.96 19.67 5.01
C PHE A 414 -2.93 18.48 5.09
N PHE A 415 -3.75 18.42 6.14
CA PHE A 415 -4.72 17.33 6.34
C PHE A 415 -6.15 17.84 6.22
N ASP A 416 -6.88 17.34 5.22
CA ASP A 416 -8.32 17.60 5.07
C ASP A 416 -9.11 16.53 5.84
N VAL A 417 -9.61 16.94 7.00
CA VAL A 417 -10.39 16.08 7.90
C VAL A 417 -11.90 16.20 7.71
N SER A 418 -12.38 17.01 6.77
CA SER A 418 -13.81 17.32 6.58
C SER A 418 -14.66 16.06 6.39
N LYS A 419 -14.23 15.16 5.49
CA LYS A 419 -14.92 13.88 5.25
C LYS A 419 -14.89 12.97 6.47
N LEU A 420 -13.79 12.97 7.22
CA LEU A 420 -13.62 12.15 8.41
C LEU A 420 -14.53 12.65 9.55
N MET A 421 -14.67 13.96 9.70
CA MET A 421 -15.60 14.58 10.66
C MET A 421 -17.07 14.20 10.37
N ASN A 422 -17.48 14.18 9.09
CA ASN A 422 -18.83 13.77 8.70
C ASN A 422 -19.10 12.31 9.06
N ILE A 423 -18.12 11.42 8.90
CA ILE A 423 -18.23 10.01 9.27
C ILE A 423 -18.30 9.85 10.78
N LEU A 424 -17.52 10.60 11.54
CA LEU A 424 -17.56 10.59 13.00
C LEU A 424 -18.92 11.00 13.56
N ALA A 425 -19.59 11.96 12.92
CA ALA A 425 -20.91 12.45 13.33
C ALA A 425 -22.02 11.38 13.21
N SER A 426 -21.84 10.37 12.36
CA SER A 426 -22.83 9.29 12.11
C SER A 426 -22.47 7.95 12.72
N GLY A 427 -21.28 7.82 13.37
CA GLY A 427 -20.73 6.54 13.81
C GLY A 427 -21.04 6.19 15.26
N CYS A 428 -20.92 4.90 15.57
CA CYS A 428 -21.04 4.37 16.93
C CYS A 428 -19.64 4.15 17.53
N SER A 429 -19.49 4.38 18.85
CA SER A 429 -18.25 4.08 19.57
C SER A 429 -18.06 2.57 19.74
N THR A 430 -17.49 1.91 18.73
CA THR A 430 -17.17 0.47 18.74
C THR A 430 -15.74 0.25 18.29
N LYS A 431 -15.15 -0.89 18.68
CA LYS A 431 -13.79 -1.29 18.27
C LYS A 431 -13.63 -1.28 16.74
N ARG A 432 -14.62 -1.81 16.00
CA ARG A 432 -14.65 -1.80 14.54
C ARG A 432 -14.62 -0.38 13.98
N PHE A 433 -15.40 0.51 14.55
CA PHE A 433 -15.47 1.89 14.10
C PHE A 433 -14.16 2.67 14.34
N LEU A 434 -13.53 2.48 15.51
CA LEU A 434 -12.21 3.08 15.79
C LEU A 434 -11.16 2.63 14.76
N LEU A 435 -11.14 1.34 14.41
CA LEU A 435 -10.23 0.82 13.42
C LEU A 435 -10.52 1.39 12.02
N GLN A 436 -11.79 1.54 11.65
CA GLN A 436 -12.19 2.18 10.38
C GLN A 436 -11.72 3.65 10.31
N ILE A 437 -11.81 4.39 11.41
CA ILE A 437 -11.33 5.78 11.48
C ILE A 437 -9.82 5.83 11.34
N LEU A 438 -9.08 4.98 12.07
CA LEU A 438 -7.63 4.90 11.96
C LEU A 438 -7.19 4.60 10.52
N GLY A 439 -7.84 3.64 9.84
CA GLY A 439 -7.53 3.29 8.44
C GLY A 439 -7.86 4.39 7.41
N ARG A 440 -8.62 5.43 7.79
CA ARG A 440 -8.94 6.57 6.92
C ARG A 440 -7.97 7.74 7.07
N ILE A 441 -7.11 7.73 8.09
CA ILE A 441 -6.07 8.73 8.26
C ILE A 441 -4.85 8.27 7.46
N PHE A 442 -4.65 8.90 6.32
CA PHE A 442 -3.53 8.58 5.44
C PHE A 442 -2.33 9.45 5.78
N ASP A 443 -1.34 8.87 6.47
CA ASP A 443 -0.11 9.55 6.89
C ASP A 443 1.11 8.61 6.76
N PRO A 444 1.55 8.29 5.54
CA PRO A 444 2.65 7.36 5.32
C PRO A 444 4.02 7.90 5.75
N ILE A 445 4.16 9.23 5.85
CA ILE A 445 5.38 9.90 6.30
C ILE A 445 5.46 9.97 7.83
N GLY A 446 4.31 9.88 8.51
CA GLY A 446 4.27 9.94 9.97
C GLY A 446 4.27 11.36 10.55
N PHE A 447 3.79 12.35 9.82
CA PHE A 447 3.63 13.73 10.32
C PHE A 447 2.77 13.81 11.57
N LEU A 448 1.70 13.01 11.62
CA LEU A 448 0.73 12.95 12.70
C LEU A 448 1.04 11.83 13.70
N GLY A 449 2.21 11.22 13.65
CA GLY A 449 2.59 10.07 14.48
C GLY A 449 2.21 10.20 15.95
N PRO A 450 2.54 11.32 16.65
CA PRO A 450 2.19 11.52 18.05
C PRO A 450 0.68 11.61 18.34
N PHE A 451 -0.13 12.10 17.41
CA PHE A 451 -1.58 12.14 17.53
C PHE A 451 -2.21 10.77 17.23
N ILE A 452 -1.72 10.09 16.20
CA ILE A 452 -2.22 8.78 15.74
C ILE A 452 -1.91 7.69 16.78
N VAL A 453 -0.75 7.73 17.44
CA VAL A 453 -0.39 6.73 18.44
C VAL A 453 -1.38 6.68 19.60
N SER A 454 -1.98 7.80 19.98
CA SER A 454 -3.01 7.85 21.02
C SER A 454 -4.22 6.97 20.67
N LEU A 455 -4.68 6.99 19.40
CA LEU A 455 -5.75 6.12 18.93
C LEU A 455 -5.33 4.64 18.88
N LYS A 456 -4.09 4.36 18.48
CA LYS A 456 -3.53 3.01 18.47
C LYS A 456 -3.45 2.42 19.88
N LEU A 457 -3.15 3.25 20.89
CA LEU A 457 -3.12 2.83 22.29
C LEU A 457 -4.54 2.49 22.80
N ILE A 458 -5.55 3.28 22.46
CA ILE A 458 -6.95 2.95 22.78
C ILE A 458 -7.35 1.59 22.18
N LEU A 459 -6.99 1.36 20.90
CA LEU A 459 -7.22 0.07 20.25
C LEU A 459 -6.49 -1.07 20.95
N GLN A 460 -5.23 -0.89 21.35
CA GLN A 460 -4.46 -1.89 22.10
C GLN A 460 -5.14 -2.24 23.43
N GLU A 461 -5.62 -1.23 24.19
CA GLU A 461 -6.35 -1.43 25.43
C GLU A 461 -7.66 -2.22 25.21
N LEU A 462 -8.38 -1.96 24.09
CA LEU A 462 -9.58 -2.70 23.71
C LEU A 462 -9.28 -4.17 23.36
N TRP A 463 -8.13 -4.45 22.74
CA TRP A 463 -7.67 -5.82 22.50
C TRP A 463 -7.28 -6.53 23.79
N ALA A 464 -6.59 -5.84 24.68
CA ALA A 464 -6.20 -6.39 25.98
C ALA A 464 -7.41 -6.70 26.88
N ALA A 465 -8.49 -5.94 26.74
CA ALA A 465 -9.75 -6.13 27.46
C ALA A 465 -10.70 -7.15 26.81
N ASP A 466 -10.29 -7.78 25.69
CA ASP A 466 -11.07 -8.79 24.94
C ASP A 466 -12.49 -8.32 24.55
N ILE A 467 -12.65 -7.03 24.21
CA ILE A 467 -13.92 -6.44 23.79
C ILE A 467 -14.25 -6.91 22.37
N ASP A 468 -15.48 -7.31 22.12
CA ASP A 468 -15.95 -7.70 20.80
C ASP A 468 -16.03 -6.50 19.84
N TRP A 469 -16.10 -6.80 18.53
CA TRP A 469 -15.97 -5.80 17.45
C TRP A 469 -17.03 -4.71 17.46
N ASP A 470 -18.27 -5.09 17.81
CA ASP A 470 -19.45 -4.22 17.73
C ASP A 470 -20.02 -3.86 19.10
N ASP A 471 -19.36 -4.29 20.17
CA ASP A 471 -19.71 -3.94 21.54
C ASP A 471 -19.44 -2.46 21.82
N LYS A 472 -20.24 -1.89 22.71
CA LYS A 472 -20.00 -0.55 23.23
C LYS A 472 -18.68 -0.49 24.00
N LEU A 473 -17.95 0.59 23.82
CA LEU A 473 -16.72 0.81 24.55
C LEU A 473 -16.98 0.92 26.08
N PRO A 474 -16.08 0.39 26.92
CA PRO A 474 -16.05 0.70 28.33
C PRO A 474 -15.98 2.21 28.56
N SER A 475 -16.66 2.74 29.56
CA SER A 475 -16.80 4.20 29.79
C SER A 475 -15.47 4.95 29.82
N SER A 476 -14.42 4.34 30.40
CA SER A 476 -13.08 4.96 30.45
C SER A 476 -12.42 5.07 29.06
N LEU A 477 -12.59 4.07 28.20
CA LEU A 477 -12.05 4.07 26.83
C LEU A 477 -12.90 4.91 25.90
N ASP A 478 -14.23 4.91 26.09
CA ASP A 478 -15.11 5.83 25.34
C ASP A 478 -14.78 7.29 25.64
N TYR A 479 -14.50 7.65 26.89
CA TYR A 479 -14.05 9.01 27.22
C TYR A 479 -12.74 9.39 26.49
N LYS A 480 -11.74 8.51 26.48
CA LYS A 480 -10.48 8.73 25.74
C LYS A 480 -10.75 8.91 24.24
N TRP A 481 -11.65 8.08 23.69
CA TRP A 481 -12.05 8.14 22.29
C TRP A 481 -12.76 9.45 21.95
N GLN A 482 -13.74 9.88 22.75
CA GLN A 482 -14.46 11.14 22.53
C GLN A 482 -13.51 12.35 22.60
N LEU A 483 -12.56 12.31 23.55
CA LEU A 483 -11.53 13.36 23.65
C LEU A 483 -10.71 13.42 22.36
N TRP A 484 -10.19 12.28 21.89
CA TRP A 484 -9.43 12.19 20.65
C TRP A 484 -10.24 12.69 19.44
N CYS A 485 -11.52 12.34 19.34
CA CYS A 485 -12.41 12.83 18.29
C CYS A 485 -12.56 14.36 18.33
N SER A 486 -12.68 14.93 19.51
CA SER A 486 -12.83 16.39 19.66
C SER A 486 -11.62 17.19 19.18
N GLU A 487 -10.44 16.57 19.22
CA GLU A 487 -9.17 17.17 18.81
C GLU A 487 -8.92 17.05 17.30
N LEU A 488 -9.60 16.14 16.61
CA LEU A 488 -9.38 15.86 15.18
C LEU A 488 -9.53 17.12 14.32
N LYS A 489 -10.47 18.01 14.69
CA LYS A 489 -10.67 19.30 14.01
C LYS A 489 -9.41 20.17 13.99
N ASP A 490 -8.57 20.08 15.02
CA ASP A 490 -7.38 20.92 15.16
C ASP A 490 -6.25 20.53 14.19
N LEU A 491 -6.38 19.37 13.52
CA LEU A 491 -5.44 18.95 12.47
C LEU A 491 -5.40 19.90 11.27
N HIS A 492 -6.44 20.73 11.04
CA HIS A 492 -6.41 21.76 10.01
C HIS A 492 -5.33 22.83 10.25
N CYS A 493 -4.85 22.96 11.49
CA CYS A 493 -3.75 23.86 11.84
C CYS A 493 -2.36 23.28 11.47
N VAL A 494 -2.27 21.98 11.20
CA VAL A 494 -1.01 21.34 10.81
C VAL A 494 -0.74 21.66 9.35
N LYS A 495 0.25 22.51 9.10
CA LYS A 495 0.70 22.94 7.78
C LYS A 495 2.19 22.69 7.66
N ILE A 496 2.60 21.89 6.71
CA ILE A 496 3.96 21.41 6.59
C ILE A 496 4.54 21.94 5.29
N PRO A 497 5.63 22.73 5.31
CA PRO A 497 6.35 23.08 4.09
C PRO A 497 6.73 21.79 3.33
N ARG A 498 6.42 21.74 2.03
CA ARG A 498 6.75 20.58 1.22
C ARG A 498 8.26 20.45 1.06
N TYR A 499 8.92 21.53 0.64
CA TYR A 499 10.34 21.54 0.38
C TYR A 499 11.16 21.52 1.68
N TYR A 500 12.15 20.60 1.76
CA TYR A 500 12.96 20.44 2.97
C TYR A 500 13.88 21.60 3.24
N LEU A 501 14.40 22.25 2.20
CA LEU A 501 15.41 23.27 2.34
C LEU A 501 14.82 24.68 2.48
N SER A 502 13.48 24.80 2.51
CA SER A 502 12.74 26.06 2.65
C SER A 502 13.10 27.05 1.53
N ASP A 503 13.64 28.24 1.90
CA ASP A 503 14.00 29.31 0.95
C ASP A 503 15.44 29.21 0.43
N PHE A 504 16.13 28.08 0.66
CA PHE A 504 17.53 27.90 0.27
C PHE A 504 17.67 26.99 -0.94
N ASP A 505 18.60 27.34 -1.82
CA ASP A 505 19.03 26.46 -2.89
C ASP A 505 19.98 25.38 -2.39
N LEU A 506 19.94 24.20 -3.02
CA LEU A 506 20.81 23.08 -2.66
C LEU A 506 22.30 23.47 -2.67
N CYS A 507 22.72 24.30 -3.63
CA CYS A 507 24.11 24.74 -3.79
C CYS A 507 24.62 25.65 -2.64
N GLU A 508 23.73 26.19 -1.80
CA GLU A 508 24.10 26.99 -0.64
C GLU A 508 24.62 26.13 0.53
N PHE A 509 24.35 24.84 0.52
CA PHE A 509 24.73 23.94 1.62
C PHE A 509 26.15 23.38 1.43
N ILE A 510 26.83 23.17 2.55
CA ILE A 510 28.14 22.49 2.64
C ILE A 510 28.04 21.07 3.15
N SER A 511 27.04 20.75 3.95
CA SER A 511 26.83 19.42 4.48
C SER A 511 25.38 19.16 4.86
N PHE A 512 25.00 17.89 4.83
CA PHE A 512 23.74 17.38 5.33
C PHE A 512 23.97 16.25 6.33
N ASP A 513 23.16 16.24 7.39
CA ASP A 513 23.11 15.17 8.37
C ASP A 513 21.66 14.71 8.56
N VAL A 514 21.49 13.40 8.79
CA VAL A 514 20.21 12.81 9.22
C VAL A 514 20.32 12.46 10.69
N HIS A 515 19.48 13.07 11.52
CA HIS A 515 19.42 12.77 12.95
C HIS A 515 18.17 11.94 13.25
N SER A 516 18.37 10.71 13.71
CA SER A 516 17.30 9.77 14.06
C SER A 516 17.19 9.60 15.56
N PHE A 517 16.02 9.87 16.12
CA PHE A 517 15.71 9.75 17.54
C PHE A 517 14.79 8.55 17.77
N SER A 518 15.05 7.78 18.81
CA SER A 518 14.22 6.63 19.20
C SER A 518 13.87 6.65 20.68
N ASP A 519 12.67 6.20 21.00
CA ASP A 519 12.15 6.08 22.36
C ASP A 519 11.15 4.93 22.48
N ALA A 520 10.92 4.47 23.71
CA ALA A 520 9.88 3.49 24.02
C ALA A 520 9.26 3.73 25.39
N SER A 521 7.97 3.43 25.48
CA SER A 521 7.24 3.21 26.72
C SER A 521 6.82 1.73 26.81
N LEU A 522 6.16 1.34 27.90
CA LEU A 522 5.56 -0.01 27.99
C LEU A 522 4.42 -0.22 26.98
N ALA A 523 3.85 0.85 26.44
CA ALA A 523 2.69 0.81 25.55
C ALA A 523 3.05 0.94 24.05
N ALA A 524 4.10 1.70 23.71
CA ALA A 524 4.51 1.94 22.33
C ALA A 524 6.01 2.26 22.23
N TYR A 525 6.56 2.13 21.03
CA TYR A 525 7.91 2.57 20.69
C TYR A 525 7.91 3.23 19.30
N GLY A 526 8.84 4.14 19.08
CA GLY A 526 8.88 4.89 17.83
C GLY A 526 10.22 5.52 17.53
N THR A 527 10.30 6.09 16.33
CA THR A 527 11.44 6.85 15.83
C THR A 527 10.99 8.01 14.98
N VAL A 528 11.75 9.09 15.02
CA VAL A 528 11.56 10.30 14.19
C VAL A 528 12.91 10.75 13.63
N LEU A 529 12.92 11.16 12.37
CA LEU A 529 14.10 11.58 11.63
C LEU A 529 14.00 13.05 11.24
N TYR A 530 15.13 13.75 11.35
CA TYR A 530 15.31 15.13 10.93
C TYR A 530 16.45 15.26 9.94
N LEU A 531 16.26 16.12 8.93
CA LEU A 531 17.33 16.59 8.06
C LEU A 531 17.93 17.84 8.68
N ARG A 532 19.24 17.83 8.91
CA ARG A 532 20.03 19.01 9.32
C ARG A 532 20.92 19.41 8.16
N GLY A 533 20.76 20.64 7.68
CA GLY A 533 21.61 21.23 6.64
C GLY A 533 22.39 22.40 7.18
N VAL A 534 23.69 22.48 6.82
CA VAL A 534 24.60 23.57 7.17
C VAL A 534 24.93 24.34 5.91
N THR A 535 24.59 25.62 5.88
CA THR A 535 24.88 26.49 4.72
C THR A 535 26.29 27.08 4.77
N ARG A 536 26.80 27.56 3.64
CA ARG A 536 28.14 28.21 3.51
C ARG A 536 28.31 29.43 4.41
N ASN A 537 27.25 30.12 4.73
CA ASN A 537 27.25 31.27 5.64
C ASN A 537 27.04 30.89 7.10
N GLY A 538 27.07 29.59 7.43
CA GLY A 538 26.93 29.05 8.79
C GLY A 538 25.50 28.98 9.33
N LYS A 539 24.48 29.27 8.52
CA LYS A 539 23.09 29.07 8.94
C LYS A 539 22.77 27.57 8.95
N ILE A 540 22.08 27.13 9.99
CA ILE A 540 21.66 25.73 10.17
C ILE A 540 20.14 25.68 10.05
N ILE A 541 19.66 24.75 9.22
CA ILE A 541 18.24 24.40 9.13
C ILE A 541 18.03 22.98 9.65
N VAL A 542 16.93 22.77 10.36
CA VAL A 542 16.52 21.43 10.82
C VAL A 542 15.04 21.25 10.51
N ASN A 543 14.74 20.24 9.70
CA ASN A 543 13.39 19.95 9.27
C ASN A 543 13.03 18.48 9.43
N PHE A 544 11.77 18.22 9.79
CA PHE A 544 11.20 16.88 9.92
C PHE A 544 11.27 16.15 8.58
N LEU A 545 11.83 14.94 8.60
CA LEU A 545 11.84 14.01 7.45
C LEU A 545 10.66 13.06 7.52
N CYS A 546 10.65 12.19 8.49
CA CYS A 546 9.61 11.19 8.69
C CYS A 546 9.60 10.64 10.11
N SER A 547 8.52 9.94 10.47
CA SER A 547 8.46 9.20 11.73
C SER A 547 7.74 7.87 11.58
N LYS A 548 7.95 6.98 12.53
CA LYS A 548 7.23 5.72 12.65
C LYS A 548 7.03 5.31 14.09
N SER A 549 5.83 4.87 14.46
CA SER A 549 5.51 4.34 15.78
C SER A 549 4.82 2.98 15.69
N ARG A 550 5.05 2.15 16.68
CA ARG A 550 4.38 0.85 16.85
C ARG A 550 3.92 0.69 18.29
N VAL A 551 2.75 0.13 18.48
CA VAL A 551 2.31 -0.30 19.82
C VAL A 551 3.12 -1.50 20.29
N ALA A 552 3.35 -1.59 21.58
CA ALA A 552 4.05 -2.72 22.17
C ALA A 552 3.22 -4.00 22.00
N PRO A 553 3.86 -5.17 21.85
CA PRO A 553 3.14 -6.45 21.81
C PRO A 553 2.34 -6.66 23.10
N LEU A 554 1.15 -7.28 23.02
CA LEU A 554 0.33 -7.63 24.19
C LEU A 554 1.07 -8.58 25.15
N LYS A 555 1.93 -9.45 24.63
CA LYS A 555 2.86 -10.23 25.45
C LYS A 555 3.93 -9.28 26.02
N SER A 556 3.96 -9.15 27.33
CA SER A 556 4.82 -8.20 28.03
C SER A 556 6.30 -8.35 27.66
N LEU A 557 6.89 -7.27 27.17
CA LEU A 557 8.32 -7.11 27.01
C LEU A 557 8.85 -6.13 28.07
N THR A 558 10.09 -6.32 28.49
CA THR A 558 10.74 -5.35 29.39
C THR A 558 11.04 -4.05 28.65
N LEU A 559 11.01 -2.94 29.37
CA LEU A 559 11.29 -1.61 28.76
C LEU A 559 12.59 -1.56 27.96
N PRO A 560 13.76 -2.06 28.44
CA PRO A 560 14.97 -2.06 27.62
C PRO A 560 14.86 -2.86 26.31
N ARG A 561 14.00 -3.89 26.25
CA ARG A 561 13.76 -4.61 25.00
C ARG A 561 12.89 -3.80 24.04
N LEU A 562 11.92 -3.03 24.54
CA LEU A 562 11.13 -2.11 23.70
C LEU A 562 11.96 -0.95 23.20
N GLU A 563 12.85 -0.39 24.02
CA GLU A 563 13.81 0.63 23.63
C GLU A 563 14.74 0.11 22.51
N LEU A 564 15.22 -1.14 22.62
CA LEU A 564 16.03 -1.77 21.58
C LEU A 564 15.23 -1.97 20.28
N LEU A 565 13.91 -2.24 20.35
CA LEU A 565 13.06 -2.29 19.17
C LEU A 565 12.90 -0.90 18.54
N GLY A 566 12.81 0.17 19.35
CA GLY A 566 12.85 1.55 18.90
C GLY A 566 14.15 1.87 18.16
N CYS A 567 15.30 1.49 18.72
CA CYS A 567 16.61 1.65 18.08
C CYS A 567 16.70 0.88 16.74
N LEU A 568 16.18 -0.34 16.67
CA LEU A 568 16.16 -1.12 15.44
C LEU A 568 15.26 -0.46 14.37
N LEU A 569 14.10 0.05 14.77
CA LEU A 569 13.22 0.80 13.88
C LEU A 569 13.90 2.07 13.36
N SER A 570 14.64 2.76 14.22
CA SER A 570 15.47 3.92 13.90
C SER A 570 16.52 3.61 12.82
N ALA A 571 17.31 2.55 13.02
CA ALA A 571 18.34 2.15 12.07
C ALA A 571 17.75 1.77 10.69
N ARG A 572 16.66 0.99 10.67
CA ARG A 572 15.97 0.60 9.43
C ARG A 572 15.40 1.79 8.67
N LEU A 573 14.74 2.71 9.39
CA LEU A 573 14.12 3.89 8.76
C LEU A 573 15.19 4.85 8.23
N ALA A 574 16.27 5.06 8.96
CA ALA A 574 17.38 5.92 8.53
C ALA A 574 18.07 5.35 7.28
N GLU A 575 18.35 4.04 7.23
CA GLU A 575 18.92 3.40 6.04
C GLU A 575 18.01 3.57 4.81
N GLN A 576 16.69 3.36 4.98
CA GLN A 576 15.73 3.53 3.88
C GLN A 576 15.71 4.98 3.39
N VAL A 577 15.65 5.95 4.29
CA VAL A 577 15.67 7.38 3.94
C VAL A 577 16.97 7.76 3.24
N SER A 578 18.13 7.34 3.76
CA SER A 578 19.44 7.66 3.15
C SER A 578 19.58 7.15 1.71
N LYS A 579 18.96 6.00 1.39
CA LYS A 579 18.93 5.47 0.02
C LYS A 579 18.04 6.28 -0.94
N CYS A 580 17.11 7.05 -0.39
CA CYS A 580 16.16 7.86 -1.18
C CYS A 580 16.68 9.26 -1.45
N LEU A 581 17.44 9.83 -0.52
CA LEU A 581 17.94 11.20 -0.61
C LEU A 581 18.87 11.39 -1.81
N LYS A 582 18.71 12.48 -2.53
CA LYS A 582 19.52 12.83 -3.71
C LYS A 582 20.92 13.36 -3.35
N PHE A 583 21.20 13.58 -2.07
CA PHE A 583 22.47 14.09 -1.56
C PHE A 583 23.00 13.16 -0.46
N GLU A 584 24.32 13.15 -0.30
CA GLU A 584 24.97 12.40 0.78
C GLU A 584 24.71 13.05 2.13
N ALA A 585 24.32 12.27 3.11
CA ALA A 585 24.07 12.71 4.47
C ALA A 585 24.60 11.71 5.50
N SER A 586 25.34 12.19 6.48
CA SER A 586 25.79 11.36 7.61
C SER A 586 24.63 11.08 8.55
N CYS A 587 24.51 9.83 9.02
CA CYS A 587 23.44 9.44 9.94
C CYS A 587 23.93 9.42 11.40
N TYR A 588 23.20 10.11 12.28
CA TYR A 588 23.43 10.11 13.73
C TYR A 588 22.18 9.61 14.46
N PHE A 589 22.39 8.78 15.48
CA PHE A 589 21.31 8.08 16.18
C PHE A 589 21.29 8.45 17.66
N TRP A 590 20.10 8.70 18.18
CA TRP A 590 19.87 9.19 19.53
C TRP A 590 18.84 8.34 20.25
N THR A 591 19.14 7.95 21.49
CA THR A 591 18.21 7.28 22.40
C THR A 591 18.43 7.73 23.82
N ASP A 592 17.42 7.75 24.65
CA ASP A 592 17.54 8.04 26.08
C ASP A 592 17.89 6.79 26.91
N SER A 593 17.99 5.63 26.25
CA SER A 593 18.39 4.37 26.88
C SER A 593 19.90 4.17 26.89
N SER A 594 20.54 4.41 28.02
CA SER A 594 21.96 4.08 28.22
C SER A 594 22.24 2.58 28.04
N ILE A 595 21.26 1.73 28.38
CA ILE A 595 21.37 0.28 28.21
C ILE A 595 21.46 -0.09 26.71
N CYS A 596 20.58 0.49 25.88
CA CYS A 596 20.59 0.25 24.44
C CYS A 596 21.89 0.77 23.79
N THR A 597 22.33 1.97 24.18
CA THR A 597 23.61 2.52 23.72
C THR A 597 24.79 1.58 24.06
N TYR A 598 24.80 1.02 25.28
CA TYR A 598 25.79 0.04 25.68
C TYR A 598 25.73 -1.23 24.83
N TRP A 599 24.55 -1.80 24.63
CA TRP A 599 24.38 -3.00 23.81
C TRP A 599 24.81 -2.79 22.36
N ILE A 600 24.45 -1.66 21.76
CA ILE A 600 24.77 -1.34 20.35
C ILE A 600 26.26 -1.13 20.16
N LYS A 601 26.94 -0.49 21.13
CA LYS A 601 28.40 -0.30 21.07
C LYS A 601 29.21 -1.55 21.40
N GLY A 602 28.60 -2.52 22.11
CA GLY A 602 29.24 -3.78 22.53
C GLY A 602 29.33 -4.83 21.41
N LYS A 603 29.83 -6.01 21.79
CA LYS A 603 29.85 -7.17 20.91
C LYS A 603 28.53 -7.90 20.95
N ALA A 604 27.84 -8.00 19.81
CA ALA A 604 26.52 -8.62 19.72
C ALA A 604 26.53 -10.09 20.21
N ASP A 605 27.61 -10.82 20.01
CA ASP A 605 27.72 -12.23 20.37
C ASP A 605 27.73 -12.49 21.89
N ASP A 606 27.99 -11.47 22.69
CA ASP A 606 27.98 -11.56 24.17
C ASP A 606 26.56 -11.55 24.76
N TYR A 607 25.55 -11.30 23.93
CA TYR A 607 24.16 -11.13 24.39
C TYR A 607 23.27 -12.34 24.09
N LYS A 608 22.16 -12.47 24.87
CA LYS A 608 21.14 -13.47 24.62
C LYS A 608 20.45 -13.26 23.24
N PRO A 609 19.87 -14.31 22.65
CA PRO A 609 19.38 -14.29 21.25
C PRO A 609 18.50 -13.09 20.88
N PHE A 610 17.60 -12.65 21.77
CA PHE A 610 16.72 -11.50 21.49
C PHE A 610 17.53 -10.22 21.26
N VAL A 611 18.48 -9.91 22.13
CA VAL A 611 19.34 -8.72 22.04
C VAL A 611 20.36 -8.91 20.92
N LYS A 612 21.03 -10.07 20.89
CA LYS A 612 22.05 -10.41 19.89
C LYS A 612 21.59 -10.16 18.47
N ASN A 613 20.43 -10.73 18.07
CA ASN A 613 19.96 -10.65 16.69
C ASN A 613 19.64 -9.19 16.29
N ARG A 614 19.05 -8.42 17.20
CA ARG A 614 18.71 -7.01 16.94
C ARG A 614 19.92 -6.11 16.90
N VAL A 615 20.86 -6.32 17.82
CA VAL A 615 22.12 -5.57 17.83
C VAL A 615 22.94 -5.87 16.57
N LYS A 616 23.02 -7.14 16.13
CA LYS A 616 23.67 -7.48 14.85
C LYS A 616 23.07 -6.73 13.67
N GLU A 617 21.74 -6.65 13.61
CA GLU A 617 21.06 -5.93 12.54
C GLU A 617 21.31 -4.42 12.63
N ILE A 618 21.18 -3.82 13.81
CA ILE A 618 21.47 -2.39 14.02
C ILE A 618 22.91 -2.07 13.58
N GLN A 619 23.91 -2.90 13.98
CA GLN A 619 25.31 -2.71 13.63
C GLN A 619 25.61 -2.93 12.13
N ARG A 620 24.76 -3.67 11.43
CA ARG A 620 24.83 -3.80 9.96
C ARG A 620 24.28 -2.56 9.25
N LEU A 621 23.23 -1.94 9.80
CA LEU A 621 22.51 -0.83 9.20
C LEU A 621 23.09 0.54 9.60
N SER A 622 23.90 0.62 10.65
CA SER A 622 24.40 1.87 11.20
C SER A 622 25.77 1.71 11.83
N GLU A 623 26.56 2.77 11.80
CA GLU A 623 27.86 2.80 12.47
C GLU A 623 27.70 2.89 13.99
N ARG A 624 28.43 2.05 14.73
CA ARG A 624 28.37 2.00 16.20
C ARG A 624 28.74 3.32 16.86
N GLY A 625 29.66 4.07 16.25
CA GLY A 625 30.17 5.36 16.74
C GLY A 625 29.11 6.45 16.72
N ASN A 626 28.16 6.37 15.81
CA ASN A 626 27.14 7.39 15.59
C ASN A 626 25.94 7.29 16.56
N TRP A 627 25.92 6.32 17.46
CA TRP A 627 24.90 6.18 18.51
C TRP A 627 25.27 6.96 19.76
N SER A 628 24.39 7.85 20.20
CA SER A 628 24.60 8.72 21.36
C SER A 628 23.36 8.79 22.25
N HIS A 629 23.59 9.16 23.50
CA HIS A 629 22.52 9.38 24.47
C HIS A 629 21.91 10.77 24.31
N CYS A 630 20.57 10.84 24.29
CA CYS A 630 19.80 12.08 24.33
C CYS A 630 18.94 12.11 25.61
N PRO A 631 18.94 13.18 26.41
CA PRO A 631 18.05 13.28 27.58
C PRO A 631 16.58 13.13 27.17
N GLY A 632 15.78 12.32 27.89
CA GLY A 632 14.39 12.03 27.52
C GLY A 632 13.52 13.29 27.35
N LYS A 633 13.75 14.37 28.11
CA LYS A 633 13.02 15.64 27.93
C LYS A 633 13.31 16.35 26.59
N GLU A 634 14.42 16.05 25.98
CA GLU A 634 14.85 16.60 24.70
C GLU A 634 14.65 15.60 23.55
N ASN A 635 14.20 14.37 23.86
CA ASN A 635 13.98 13.33 22.87
C ASN A 635 12.59 13.50 22.19
N PRO A 636 12.52 13.94 20.93
CA PRO A 636 11.24 14.10 20.23
C PRO A 636 10.49 12.78 20.02
N ALA A 637 11.18 11.64 20.07
CA ALA A 637 10.55 10.32 19.94
C ALA A 637 9.68 9.92 21.16
N ASP A 638 9.87 10.60 22.34
CA ASP A 638 8.98 10.41 23.51
C ASP A 638 7.52 10.74 23.16
N LEU A 639 7.30 11.66 22.21
CA LEU A 639 5.97 12.00 21.72
C LEU A 639 5.31 10.82 20.94
N LEU A 640 6.10 9.95 20.34
CA LEU A 640 5.61 8.76 19.62
C LEU A 640 5.29 7.57 20.54
N SER A 641 5.85 7.56 21.74
CA SER A 641 5.61 6.51 22.74
C SER A 641 4.47 6.85 23.70
N ARG A 642 4.10 8.13 23.83
CA ARG A 642 3.08 8.64 24.76
C ARG A 642 1.88 9.31 24.09
N GLY A 643 2.08 9.92 22.93
CA GLY A 643 1.07 10.70 22.23
C GLY A 643 0.92 12.14 22.76
N ILE A 644 0.42 13.04 21.90
CA ILE A 644 0.05 14.41 22.27
C ILE A 644 -1.21 14.86 21.51
N PRO A 645 -1.97 15.83 22.05
CA PRO A 645 -3.12 16.43 21.38
C PRO A 645 -2.76 17.11 20.06
N ALA A 646 -3.71 17.13 19.10
CA ALA A 646 -3.50 17.73 17.78
C ALA A 646 -3.12 19.21 17.83
N SER A 647 -3.73 19.98 18.74
CA SER A 647 -3.42 21.40 18.94
C SER A 647 -1.99 21.65 19.42
N ASN A 648 -1.47 20.73 20.26
CA ASN A 648 -0.08 20.79 20.74
C ASN A 648 0.89 20.34 19.65
N LEU A 649 0.52 19.32 18.85
CA LEU A 649 1.31 18.84 17.73
C LEU A 649 1.59 19.96 16.72
N ALA A 650 0.56 20.73 16.34
CA ALA A 650 0.69 21.83 15.39
C ALA A 650 1.70 22.91 15.84
N LYS A 651 1.90 23.09 17.15
CA LYS A 651 2.76 24.12 17.75
C LYS A 651 4.09 23.59 18.27
N SER A 652 4.31 22.29 18.25
CA SER A 652 5.49 21.65 18.85
C SER A 652 6.76 21.88 18.03
N SER A 653 7.60 22.82 18.43
CA SER A 653 8.92 23.01 17.80
C SER A 653 9.79 21.77 17.94
N LEU A 654 9.71 21.06 19.08
CA LEU A 654 10.45 19.81 19.31
C LEU A 654 10.07 18.74 18.27
N TRP A 655 8.78 18.66 17.89
CA TRP A 655 8.33 17.71 16.88
C TRP A 655 8.78 18.07 15.46
N TRP A 656 8.67 19.34 15.08
CA TRP A 656 8.94 19.75 13.70
C TRP A 656 10.42 20.01 13.40
N HIS A 657 11.20 20.41 14.43
CA HIS A 657 12.60 20.83 14.25
C HIS A 657 13.58 20.11 15.19
N GLY A 658 13.13 19.12 15.96
CA GLY A 658 13.98 18.40 16.91
C GLY A 658 14.40 19.25 18.11
N PRO A 659 15.32 18.75 18.94
CA PRO A 659 15.82 19.46 20.09
C PRO A 659 16.61 20.74 19.69
N PRO A 660 16.57 21.83 20.51
CA PRO A 660 17.16 23.13 20.15
C PRO A 660 18.66 23.09 19.84
N TRP A 661 19.38 22.13 20.39
CA TRP A 661 20.82 21.98 20.11
C TRP A 661 21.13 21.51 18.70
N LEU A 662 20.20 20.87 17.98
CA LEU A 662 20.39 20.51 16.56
C LEU A 662 20.57 21.76 15.66
N SER A 663 20.01 22.88 16.04
CA SER A 663 20.13 24.14 15.29
C SER A 663 21.37 24.93 15.68
N LYS A 664 22.26 24.38 16.54
CA LYS A 664 23.53 24.99 16.93
C LYS A 664 24.67 24.41 16.10
N PRO A 665 25.77 25.19 15.93
CA PRO A 665 27.00 24.71 15.27
C PRO A 665 27.61 23.49 15.92
#